data_fe2133078b913803355c9c9f802ccfc0
#
_entry.id   fe2133078b913803355c9c9f802ccfc0
#
_cell.length_a   1.000
_cell.length_b   1.000
_cell.length_c   1.000
_cell.angle_alpha   90.00
_cell.angle_beta   90.00
_cell.angle_gamma   90.00
#
_symmetry.space_group_name_H-M   'P 1'
#
loop_
_entity.id
_entity.type
_entity.pdbx_description
1 polymer ?
#
loop_
_entity_poly.entity_id
_entity_poly.type
_entity_poly.pdbx_seq_one_letter_code
_entity_poly.pdbx_strand_id
1 'polypeptide(L)'
;MGRGRIVNALSFFVFLKNVFLNRHSCYYRIDNLNLRFAFLKLVISATIAVTILPNHLWIGRCRGQQFVVGSYNKKGRNLFCDRFVRLLQNCAHKRPIFTLFFFDSLLLLYQDIILIRYEMKLKVLVSTIVSIMIWPASIVAQGELIPMIEIPAGNFYMGTLGEDENYDEAPMHKVYISKPFKMGLTEVTNAQYELFCPEHKSLRGKNGFSSEDDEAVVFVTYQDAVAFCDWLTRKEGKTYRLPTEAEWEYACKAGRYWNFYMDDKLPAAWQKNQVIAATPKPLSLKVAQTPPNEWGLYDMCGNVEEWCLDWYGPYIDKEQTDPVGYSDGIARVTRGGSHNTPVKYLRSANRMAMLPEDKHTMTGFRVVQAEYPQTAPLSQPKDEYVVSQIKWDWDSQCVTEPVFAAPLVYVHEPDVHSGTPFFKHNHQPALTWCDNGDLLAVWFSTNEEKGREMVVLSSRLRAGSCEWEKPRMFYQIADRNLTGTALLNDRQGTLYHINGVEAAGHWQNLMMTLRTSTDNGQTWSKPRMIAPEHTKRHQVIAGTSITKEGWFVQACDAGPGGRDGAAVHISKDKGKTWTDPWDGAPLPDFKEGRTGTTIAGIHAGVVQLKDGRLMALGRNNSIRDLSLIHISEPTRRSYISY
;
A
#
# COMPACT_ATOMS: atom_id res chain seq x y z
N MET A 1 -15.68 -17.22 10.35
CA MET A 1 -15.66 -17.41 11.84
C MET A 1 -16.51 -18.58 12.35
N GLY A 2 -17.01 -19.43 11.55
CA GLY A 2 -17.99 -20.45 12.01
C GLY A 2 -17.48 -21.89 12.10
N ARG A 3 -16.61 -22.34 11.23
CA ARG A 3 -16.34 -23.79 11.08
C ARG A 3 -15.32 -24.37 12.07
N GLY A 4 -14.26 -23.70 12.41
CA GLY A 4 -13.24 -24.21 13.34
C GLY A 4 -13.72 -24.31 14.81
N ARG A 5 -14.58 -23.40 15.25
CA ARG A 5 -15.15 -23.43 16.62
C ARG A 5 -16.25 -24.48 16.79
N ILE A 6 -16.95 -24.84 15.72
CA ILE A 6 -17.97 -25.90 15.73
C ILE A 6 -17.32 -27.28 15.87
N VAL A 7 -16.17 -27.51 15.27
CA VAL A 7 -15.44 -28.79 15.36
C VAL A 7 -14.95 -29.04 16.78
N ASN A 8 -14.42 -28.02 17.46
CA ASN A 8 -13.99 -28.16 18.86
C ASN A 8 -15.16 -28.36 19.83
N ALA A 9 -16.31 -27.73 19.58
CA ALA A 9 -17.52 -27.96 20.35
C ALA A 9 -18.09 -29.37 20.14
N LEU A 10 -18.05 -29.87 18.89
CA LEU A 10 -18.48 -31.24 18.58
C LEU A 10 -17.57 -32.30 19.23
N SER A 11 -16.25 -32.10 19.23
CA SER A 11 -15.28 -33.00 19.85
C SER A 11 -15.46 -33.05 21.38
N PHE A 12 -15.76 -31.91 21.99
CA PHE A 12 -16.09 -31.85 23.41
C PHE A 12 -17.44 -32.51 23.72
N PHE A 13 -18.40 -32.39 22.82
CA PHE A 13 -19.70 -33.06 22.96
C PHE A 13 -19.60 -34.60 22.87
N VAL A 14 -18.76 -35.09 21.97
CA VAL A 14 -18.46 -36.54 21.83
C VAL A 14 -17.71 -37.06 23.05
N PHE A 15 -16.77 -36.26 23.60
CA PHE A 15 -16.06 -36.58 24.83
C PHE A 15 -17.01 -36.68 26.04
N LEU A 16 -17.90 -35.70 26.26
CA LEU A 16 -18.89 -35.73 27.32
C LEU A 16 -19.89 -36.90 27.16
N LYS A 17 -20.32 -37.19 25.93
CA LYS A 17 -21.20 -38.33 25.65
C LYS A 17 -20.54 -39.69 26.02
N ASN A 18 -19.25 -39.84 25.73
CA ASN A 18 -18.51 -41.07 26.01
C ASN A 18 -18.19 -41.21 27.53
N VAL A 19 -17.93 -40.12 28.22
CA VAL A 19 -17.72 -40.12 29.68
C VAL A 19 -19.00 -40.46 30.42
N PHE A 20 -20.15 -39.98 29.96
CA PHE A 20 -21.44 -40.27 30.57
C PHE A 20 -21.99 -41.68 30.28
N LEU A 21 -21.67 -42.21 29.09
CA LEU A 21 -22.17 -43.55 28.69
C LEU A 21 -21.34 -44.72 29.25
N ASN A 22 -20.05 -44.51 29.56
CA ASN A 22 -19.14 -45.56 30.03
C ASN A 22 -19.09 -45.72 31.56
N ARG A 23 -19.75 -44.89 32.34
CA ARG A 23 -19.83 -45.02 33.84
C ARG A 23 -21.17 -45.56 34.33
N HIS A 24 -22.03 -46.08 33.51
CA HIS A 24 -23.30 -46.68 33.89
C HIS A 24 -23.35 -48.19 33.73
N SER A 25 -22.61 -48.90 34.54
CA SER A 25 -23.04 -50.18 35.03
C SER A 25 -23.18 -50.02 36.55
N CYS A 26 -24.31 -49.60 37.02
CA CYS A 26 -25.02 -49.93 38.24
C CYS A 26 -26.01 -48.83 38.65
N TYR A 27 -27.28 -49.19 38.50
CA TYR A 27 -28.46 -48.77 39.27
C TYR A 27 -29.02 -47.34 39.10
N TYR A 28 -30.23 -47.35 38.67
CA TYR A 28 -31.40 -46.47 38.73
C TYR A 28 -31.81 -45.81 37.40
N ARG A 29 -32.87 -46.40 36.85
CA ARG A 29 -33.67 -45.87 35.74
C ARG A 29 -34.42 -44.63 36.19
N ILE A 30 -34.14 -43.49 35.58
CA ILE A 30 -34.95 -42.26 35.73
C ILE A 30 -35.76 -42.14 34.44
N ASP A 31 -37.04 -42.41 34.52
CA ASP A 31 -37.98 -42.51 33.39
C ASP A 31 -38.55 -41.15 32.92
N ASN A 32 -37.81 -40.03 33.16
CA ASN A 32 -38.29 -38.74 32.69
C ASN A 32 -37.27 -38.04 31.81
N LEU A 33 -37.39 -38.24 30.54
CA LEU A 33 -36.53 -37.68 29.48
C LEU A 33 -36.48 -36.15 29.51
N ASN A 34 -37.57 -35.49 29.90
CA ASN A 34 -37.70 -34.05 29.97
C ASN A 34 -36.83 -33.40 31.07
N LEU A 35 -36.62 -34.09 32.19
CA LEU A 35 -35.73 -33.59 33.26
C LEU A 35 -34.25 -33.70 32.85
N ARG A 36 -33.89 -34.74 32.10
CA ARG A 36 -32.54 -34.93 31.58
C ARG A 36 -32.19 -33.85 30.54
N PHE A 37 -33.12 -33.50 29.67
CA PHE A 37 -32.93 -32.44 28.69
C PHE A 37 -32.89 -31.04 29.32
N ALA A 38 -33.70 -30.78 30.35
CA ALA A 38 -33.67 -29.52 31.06
C ALA A 38 -32.36 -29.31 31.84
N PHE A 39 -31.85 -30.37 32.47
CA PHE A 39 -30.58 -30.35 33.19
C PHE A 39 -29.40 -30.18 32.25
N LEU A 40 -29.37 -30.90 31.14
CA LEU A 40 -28.32 -30.78 30.13
C LEU A 40 -28.29 -29.37 29.52
N LYS A 41 -29.47 -28.79 29.21
CA LYS A 41 -29.57 -27.40 28.75
C LYS A 41 -29.05 -26.40 29.77
N LEU A 42 -29.32 -26.60 31.06
CA LEU A 42 -28.86 -25.69 32.13
C LEU A 42 -27.34 -25.73 32.30
N VAL A 43 -26.76 -26.94 32.30
CA VAL A 43 -25.29 -27.13 32.39
C VAL A 43 -24.56 -26.60 31.16
N ILE A 44 -25.08 -26.85 29.96
CA ILE A 44 -24.51 -26.34 28.72
C ILE A 44 -24.58 -24.81 28.69
N SER A 45 -25.71 -24.21 29.04
CA SER A 45 -25.85 -22.74 29.07
C SER A 45 -24.94 -22.09 30.11
N ALA A 46 -24.75 -22.72 31.27
CA ALA A 46 -23.83 -22.22 32.28
C ALA A 46 -22.36 -22.35 31.87
N THR A 47 -21.98 -23.44 31.22
CA THR A 47 -20.61 -23.67 30.74
C THR A 47 -20.25 -22.74 29.57
N ILE A 48 -21.18 -22.51 28.64
CA ILE A 48 -20.99 -21.59 27.52
C ILE A 48 -20.89 -20.14 28.03
N ALA A 49 -21.71 -19.73 29.00
CA ALA A 49 -21.65 -18.38 29.56
C ALA A 49 -20.33 -18.09 30.30
N VAL A 50 -19.70 -19.09 30.89
CA VAL A 50 -18.43 -18.95 31.63
C VAL A 50 -17.21 -18.92 30.66
N THR A 51 -17.34 -19.55 29.48
CA THR A 51 -16.18 -19.74 28.58
C THR A 51 -16.07 -18.67 27.48
N ILE A 52 -17.14 -17.99 27.10
CA ILE A 52 -17.20 -17.21 25.86
C ILE A 52 -17.26 -15.69 26.05
N LEU A 53 -17.70 -15.14 27.22
CA LEU A 53 -17.89 -13.68 27.36
C LEU A 53 -17.48 -13.12 28.73
N PRO A 54 -16.33 -12.50 28.87
CA PRO A 54 -15.88 -11.91 30.14
C PRO A 54 -16.62 -10.63 30.57
N ASN A 55 -17.38 -9.96 29.71
CA ASN A 55 -17.84 -8.58 29.94
C ASN A 55 -19.33 -8.28 29.64
N HIS A 56 -20.22 -9.28 29.56
CA HIS A 56 -21.63 -9.02 29.28
C HIS A 56 -22.57 -9.48 30.42
N LEU A 57 -23.59 -8.65 30.63
CA LEU A 57 -24.68 -8.92 31.58
C LEU A 57 -25.67 -9.91 30.94
N TRP A 58 -25.93 -11.04 31.58
CA TRP A 58 -26.93 -12.00 31.11
C TRP A 58 -28.18 -11.95 31.97
N ILE A 59 -29.32 -11.81 31.31
CA ILE A 59 -30.63 -11.78 31.96
C ILE A 59 -31.41 -13.03 31.54
N GLY A 60 -31.74 -13.89 32.50
CA GLY A 60 -32.57 -15.07 32.28
C GLY A 60 -33.99 -14.90 32.87
N ARG A 61 -34.99 -15.53 32.31
CA ARG A 61 -36.35 -15.59 32.85
C ARG A 61 -36.71 -17.01 33.25
N CYS A 62 -37.16 -17.19 34.48
CA CYS A 62 -37.79 -18.42 34.93
C CYS A 62 -39.07 -18.10 35.69
N ARG A 63 -40.20 -18.71 35.32
CA ARG A 63 -41.55 -18.51 35.91
C ARG A 63 -41.97 -17.04 36.04
N GLY A 64 -41.75 -16.23 35.00
CA GLY A 64 -42.24 -14.86 34.97
C GLY A 64 -41.38 -13.79 35.64
N GLN A 65 -40.28 -14.16 36.30
CA GLN A 65 -39.34 -13.22 36.93
C GLN A 65 -38.01 -13.18 36.19
N GLN A 66 -37.42 -11.98 36.08
CA GLN A 66 -36.09 -11.75 35.48
C GLN A 66 -35.00 -11.89 36.54
N PHE A 67 -33.94 -12.63 36.20
CA PHE A 67 -32.76 -12.77 37.06
C PHE A 67 -31.51 -12.36 36.29
N VAL A 68 -30.61 -11.64 36.95
CA VAL A 68 -29.27 -11.30 36.44
C VAL A 68 -28.37 -12.50 36.76
N VAL A 69 -27.86 -13.15 35.72
CA VAL A 69 -27.12 -14.41 35.86
C VAL A 69 -25.60 -14.18 36.00
N GLY A 70 -25.10 -12.98 35.84
CA GLY A 70 -23.71 -12.65 36.14
C GLY A 70 -23.35 -11.21 35.89
N SER A 71 -22.57 -10.62 36.75
CA SER A 71 -21.85 -9.37 36.53
C SER A 71 -20.51 -9.41 37.27
N TYR A 72 -19.46 -8.92 36.66
CA TYR A 72 -18.18 -8.69 37.32
C TYR A 72 -18.11 -7.26 37.84
N ASN A 73 -17.71 -7.07 39.11
CA ASN A 73 -17.37 -5.76 39.61
C ASN A 73 -15.84 -5.54 39.53
N LYS A 74 -15.42 -4.27 39.59
CA LYS A 74 -13.99 -3.85 39.52
C LYS A 74 -13.07 -4.45 40.61
N LYS A 75 -13.59 -5.28 41.54
CA LYS A 75 -12.83 -5.94 42.63
C LYS A 75 -12.74 -7.45 42.49
N GLY A 76 -13.17 -8.03 41.35
CA GLY A 76 -12.95 -9.46 41.05
C GLY A 76 -13.71 -10.47 41.89
N ARG A 77 -14.73 -10.08 42.65
CA ARG A 77 -15.55 -11.03 43.41
C ARG A 77 -16.71 -11.57 42.58
N ASN A 78 -16.83 -12.88 42.56
CA ASN A 78 -17.82 -13.60 41.77
C ASN A 78 -19.15 -13.62 42.51
N LEU A 79 -20.06 -12.71 42.19
CA LEU A 79 -21.41 -12.63 42.76
C LEU A 79 -22.32 -13.84 42.43
N PHE A 80 -21.86 -14.69 41.53
CA PHE A 80 -22.59 -15.89 41.08
C PHE A 80 -22.66 -16.95 42.20
N CYS A 81 -21.61 -17.12 42.98
CA CYS A 81 -21.51 -18.18 43.97
C CYS A 81 -22.54 -18.00 45.11
N ASP A 82 -22.71 -16.78 45.62
CA ASP A 82 -23.55 -16.54 46.80
C ASP A 82 -25.06 -16.66 46.54
N ARG A 83 -25.53 -16.34 45.33
CA ARG A 83 -26.95 -16.46 44.98
C ARG A 83 -27.34 -17.86 44.52
N PHE A 84 -26.44 -18.56 43.85
CA PHE A 84 -26.65 -19.93 43.41
C PHE A 84 -26.67 -20.89 44.61
N VAL A 85 -25.80 -20.68 45.59
CA VAL A 85 -25.80 -21.41 46.86
C VAL A 85 -27.10 -21.21 47.63
N ARG A 86 -27.65 -20.00 47.72
CA ARG A 86 -28.97 -19.74 48.38
C ARG A 86 -30.15 -20.37 47.62
N LEU A 87 -30.08 -20.46 46.30
CA LEU A 87 -31.11 -21.14 45.50
C LEU A 87 -31.11 -22.65 45.75
N LEU A 88 -29.93 -23.25 45.88
CA LEU A 88 -29.76 -24.67 46.19
C LEU A 88 -30.18 -24.96 47.63
N GLN A 89 -29.89 -24.10 48.59
CA GLN A 89 -30.35 -24.24 50.00
C GLN A 89 -31.88 -24.20 50.12
N ASN A 90 -32.58 -23.39 49.34
CA ASN A 90 -34.04 -23.36 49.31
C ASN A 90 -34.69 -24.59 48.65
N CYS A 91 -33.96 -25.27 47.75
CA CYS A 91 -34.40 -26.56 47.17
C CYS A 91 -34.16 -27.75 48.10
N ALA A 92 -33.15 -27.67 48.96
CA ALA A 92 -32.75 -28.71 49.91
C ALA A 92 -33.81 -29.00 51.00
N HIS A 93 -34.59 -27.99 51.35
CA HIS A 93 -35.62 -28.11 52.41
C HIS A 93 -36.83 -29.00 52.06
N LYS A 94 -36.97 -29.39 50.78
CA LYS A 94 -38.12 -30.17 50.32
C LYS A 94 -37.88 -31.65 50.03
N ARG A 95 -36.61 -32.11 49.88
CA ARG A 95 -36.26 -33.55 49.71
C ARG A 95 -34.77 -33.81 50.10
N PRO A 96 -34.48 -34.19 51.35
CA PRO A 96 -33.12 -34.24 51.90
C PRO A 96 -32.18 -35.30 51.24
N ILE A 97 -32.73 -36.44 50.83
CA ILE A 97 -31.89 -37.53 50.26
C ILE A 97 -31.35 -37.23 48.85
N PHE A 98 -32.07 -36.42 48.07
CA PHE A 98 -31.65 -36.04 46.72
C PHE A 98 -30.56 -34.95 46.74
N THR A 99 -30.47 -34.22 47.81
CA THR A 99 -29.56 -33.09 47.98
C THR A 99 -28.13 -33.53 48.31
N LEU A 100 -27.96 -34.61 49.08
CA LEU A 100 -26.62 -35.13 49.42
C LEU A 100 -25.90 -35.65 48.19
N PHE A 101 -26.57 -36.48 47.35
CA PHE A 101 -25.95 -36.97 46.10
C PHE A 101 -25.70 -35.88 45.09
N PHE A 102 -26.47 -34.82 45.10
CA PHE A 102 -26.28 -33.69 44.20
C PHE A 102 -25.11 -32.82 44.64
N PHE A 103 -24.90 -32.61 45.96
CA PHE A 103 -23.74 -31.87 46.48
C PHE A 103 -22.42 -32.62 46.27
N ASP A 104 -22.37 -33.92 46.47
CA ASP A 104 -21.17 -34.72 46.23
C ASP A 104 -20.80 -34.74 44.74
N SER A 105 -21.79 -34.85 43.86
CA SER A 105 -21.57 -34.79 42.41
C SER A 105 -21.12 -33.41 41.95
N LEU A 106 -21.62 -32.32 42.57
CA LEU A 106 -21.18 -30.94 42.27
C LEU A 106 -19.79 -30.65 42.83
N LEU A 107 -19.46 -31.19 44.00
CA LEU A 107 -18.14 -31.03 44.62
C LEU A 107 -17.05 -31.75 43.80
N LEU A 108 -17.34 -32.96 43.31
CA LEU A 108 -16.47 -33.71 42.40
C LEU A 108 -16.31 -32.98 41.07
N LEU A 109 -17.39 -32.46 40.50
CA LEU A 109 -17.32 -31.67 39.26
C LEU A 109 -16.51 -30.38 39.46
N TYR A 110 -16.64 -29.73 40.62
CA TYR A 110 -15.87 -28.54 40.95
C TYR A 110 -14.38 -28.84 41.15
N GLN A 111 -14.06 -29.98 41.77
CA GLN A 111 -12.67 -30.46 41.90
C GLN A 111 -12.07 -30.79 40.54
N ASP A 112 -12.81 -31.48 39.63
CA ASP A 112 -12.38 -31.78 38.27
C ASP A 112 -12.17 -30.49 37.45
N ILE A 113 -13.03 -29.49 37.59
CA ILE A 113 -12.88 -28.19 36.92
C ILE A 113 -11.63 -27.44 37.41
N ILE A 114 -11.35 -27.49 38.72
CA ILE A 114 -10.15 -26.91 39.30
C ILE A 114 -8.90 -27.65 38.80
N LEU A 115 -8.94 -28.97 38.74
CA LEU A 115 -7.83 -29.79 38.26
C LEU A 115 -7.54 -29.53 36.79
N ILE A 116 -8.59 -29.46 35.95
CA ILE A 116 -8.49 -29.11 34.53
C ILE A 116 -7.93 -27.69 34.34
N ARG A 117 -8.36 -26.73 35.20
CA ARG A 117 -7.80 -25.37 35.17
C ARG A 117 -6.32 -25.33 35.57
N TYR A 118 -5.90 -26.14 36.52
CA TYR A 118 -4.50 -26.27 36.93
C TYR A 118 -3.68 -26.97 35.86
N GLU A 119 -4.18 -28.05 35.25
CA GLU A 119 -3.52 -28.72 34.12
C GLU A 119 -3.42 -27.82 32.88
N MET A 120 -4.48 -27.06 32.56
CA MET A 120 -4.41 -26.12 31.45
C MET A 120 -3.43 -24.98 31.72
N LYS A 121 -3.39 -24.42 32.92
CA LYS A 121 -2.39 -23.41 33.30
C LYS A 121 -0.98 -23.98 33.28
N LEU A 122 -0.80 -25.22 33.74
CA LEU A 122 0.50 -25.89 33.71
C LEU A 122 0.93 -26.21 32.26
N LYS A 123 0.01 -26.66 31.39
CA LYS A 123 0.28 -26.92 29.98
C LYS A 123 0.58 -25.62 29.24
N VAL A 124 -0.12 -24.53 29.51
CA VAL A 124 0.17 -23.19 28.96
C VAL A 124 1.51 -22.69 29.48
N LEU A 125 1.79 -22.84 30.77
CA LEU A 125 3.07 -22.44 31.36
C LEU A 125 4.23 -23.29 30.81
N VAL A 126 4.07 -24.60 30.71
CA VAL A 126 5.06 -25.51 30.12
C VAL A 126 5.21 -25.24 28.62
N SER A 127 4.11 -25.01 27.87
CA SER A 127 4.16 -24.60 26.46
C SER A 127 4.85 -23.25 26.28
N THR A 128 4.60 -22.29 27.18
CA THR A 128 5.27 -20.97 27.16
C THR A 128 6.75 -21.10 27.54
N ILE A 129 7.09 -21.91 28.54
CA ILE A 129 8.48 -22.17 28.92
C ILE A 129 9.20 -22.98 27.84
N VAL A 130 8.54 -23.98 27.23
CA VAL A 130 9.08 -24.74 26.12
C VAL A 130 9.18 -23.87 24.86
N SER A 131 8.24 -22.95 24.62
CA SER A 131 8.35 -21.96 23.55
C SER A 131 9.44 -20.92 23.82
N ILE A 132 9.70 -20.59 25.08
CA ILE A 132 10.83 -19.73 25.49
C ILE A 132 12.16 -20.50 25.46
N MET A 133 12.15 -21.82 25.74
CA MET A 133 13.34 -22.67 25.68
C MET A 133 13.60 -23.26 24.28
N ILE A 134 12.58 -23.35 23.42
CA ILE A 134 12.64 -23.70 22.00
C ILE A 134 12.52 -22.42 21.13
N TRP A 135 12.57 -21.22 21.72
CA TRP A 135 13.09 -20.12 20.95
C TRP A 135 14.42 -20.66 20.43
N PRO A 136 14.59 -20.89 19.15
CA PRO A 136 15.92 -21.14 18.70
C PRO A 136 16.70 -19.94 19.24
N ALA A 137 17.57 -20.15 20.22
CA ALA A 137 18.78 -19.39 20.21
C ALA A 137 19.21 -19.57 18.77
N SER A 138 18.87 -18.59 17.94
CA SER A 138 19.37 -18.53 16.59
C SER A 138 20.85 -18.78 16.82
N ILE A 139 21.31 -19.99 16.49
CA ILE A 139 22.73 -20.23 16.34
C ILE A 139 23.02 -19.25 15.23
N VAL A 140 23.26 -18.01 15.62
CA VAL A 140 23.94 -17.03 14.79
C VAL A 140 25.26 -17.75 14.58
N ALA A 141 25.34 -18.47 13.48
CA ALA A 141 26.60 -18.98 13.00
C ALA A 141 27.50 -17.76 13.03
N GLN A 142 28.53 -17.77 13.91
CA GLN A 142 29.45 -16.65 14.04
C GLN A 142 29.94 -16.36 12.63
N GLY A 143 29.38 -15.32 11.97
CA GLY A 143 29.77 -14.99 10.61
C GLY A 143 28.69 -14.40 9.70
N GLU A 144 27.39 -14.66 9.91
CA GLU A 144 26.36 -14.08 9.04
C GLU A 144 26.01 -12.65 9.48
N LEU A 145 26.19 -11.68 8.58
CA LEU A 145 25.92 -10.26 8.86
C LEU A 145 24.43 -9.99 9.01
N ILE A 146 23.60 -10.70 8.24
CA ILE A 146 22.15 -10.55 8.24
C ILE A 146 21.52 -11.83 8.78
N PRO A 147 20.71 -11.74 9.86
CA PRO A 147 19.94 -12.87 10.32
C PRO A 147 18.97 -13.35 9.22
N MET A 148 19.04 -14.63 8.88
CA MET A 148 18.28 -15.23 7.79
C MET A 148 17.39 -16.36 8.30
N ILE A 149 16.26 -16.59 7.62
CA ILE A 149 15.43 -17.77 7.85
C ILE A 149 15.21 -18.53 6.55
N GLU A 150 15.11 -19.86 6.64
CA GLU A 150 14.85 -20.72 5.50
C GLU A 150 13.36 -20.71 5.14
N ILE A 151 13.08 -20.43 3.89
CA ILE A 151 11.76 -20.44 3.26
C ILE A 151 11.67 -21.74 2.44
N PRO A 152 10.68 -22.62 2.71
CA PRO A 152 10.58 -23.90 2.03
C PRO A 152 10.19 -23.74 0.57
N ALA A 153 10.57 -24.68 -0.28
CA ALA A 153 9.99 -24.82 -1.62
C ALA A 153 8.50 -25.14 -1.53
N GLY A 154 7.73 -24.72 -2.52
CA GLY A 154 6.29 -24.96 -2.52
C GLY A 154 5.56 -24.25 -3.64
N ASN A 155 4.28 -24.01 -3.47
CA ASN A 155 3.47 -23.26 -4.43
C ASN A 155 2.39 -22.44 -3.71
N PHE A 156 1.90 -21.42 -4.40
CA PHE A 156 0.84 -20.55 -3.90
C PHE A 156 0.09 -19.92 -5.08
N TYR A 157 -1.00 -19.25 -4.76
CA TYR A 157 -1.68 -18.37 -5.71
C TYR A 157 -1.18 -16.94 -5.51
N MET A 158 -0.54 -16.40 -6.56
CA MET A 158 -0.02 -15.03 -6.60
C MET A 158 -1.09 -14.10 -7.14
N GLY A 159 -1.18 -12.90 -6.55
CA GLY A 159 -2.17 -11.90 -6.90
C GLY A 159 -3.55 -12.17 -6.30
N THR A 160 -4.57 -11.52 -6.90
CA THR A 160 -5.99 -11.62 -6.54
C THR A 160 -6.86 -11.76 -7.80
N LEU A 161 -8.19 -11.85 -7.61
CA LEU A 161 -9.12 -11.83 -8.75
C LEU A 161 -9.21 -10.47 -9.43
N GLY A 162 -8.68 -9.42 -8.78
CA GLY A 162 -8.73 -8.04 -9.24
C GLY A 162 -10.11 -7.41 -9.02
N GLU A 163 -10.12 -6.31 -8.30
CA GLU A 163 -11.25 -5.41 -8.20
C GLU A 163 -10.79 -4.04 -8.71
N ASP A 164 -11.68 -3.07 -8.82
CA ASP A 164 -11.40 -1.77 -9.42
C ASP A 164 -10.08 -1.12 -8.94
N GLU A 165 -9.81 -1.15 -7.63
CA GLU A 165 -8.60 -0.55 -7.05
C GLU A 165 -7.35 -1.46 -7.14
N ASN A 166 -7.55 -2.74 -7.46
CA ASN A 166 -6.50 -3.78 -7.44
C ASN A 166 -6.41 -4.50 -8.79
N TYR A 167 -6.75 -3.82 -9.87
CA TYR A 167 -6.80 -4.39 -11.22
C TYR A 167 -5.47 -5.01 -11.66
N ASP A 168 -4.35 -4.50 -11.16
CA ASP A 168 -3.00 -4.94 -11.50
C ASP A 168 -2.52 -6.16 -10.70
N GLU A 169 -3.31 -6.59 -9.71
CA GLU A 169 -3.11 -7.86 -9.00
C GLU A 169 -3.72 -9.05 -9.73
N ALA A 170 -4.48 -8.81 -10.80
CA ALA A 170 -5.10 -9.81 -11.64
C ALA A 170 -4.25 -10.12 -12.89
N PRO A 171 -4.39 -11.32 -13.45
CA PRO A 171 -5.14 -12.45 -12.93
C PRO A 171 -4.42 -13.18 -11.79
N MET A 172 -5.18 -13.70 -10.83
CA MET A 172 -4.63 -14.61 -9.82
C MET A 172 -4.18 -15.90 -10.52
N HIS A 173 -2.93 -16.24 -10.36
CA HIS A 173 -2.32 -17.38 -11.03
C HIS A 173 -1.45 -18.21 -10.09
N LYS A 174 -1.21 -19.46 -10.44
CA LYS A 174 -0.44 -20.38 -9.62
C LYS A 174 1.06 -20.22 -9.89
N VAL A 175 1.84 -20.09 -8.79
CA VAL A 175 3.29 -19.98 -8.84
C VAL A 175 3.92 -21.09 -8.01
N TYR A 176 4.99 -21.68 -8.56
CA TYR A 176 5.83 -22.67 -7.89
C TYR A 176 7.18 -22.05 -7.56
N ILE A 177 7.57 -22.15 -6.29
CA ILE A 177 8.92 -21.87 -5.80
C ILE A 177 9.64 -23.22 -5.75
N SER A 178 10.50 -23.48 -6.73
CA SER A 178 11.02 -24.81 -6.98
C SER A 178 12.09 -25.26 -5.99
N LYS A 179 12.77 -24.31 -5.34
CA LYS A 179 13.86 -24.57 -4.38
C LYS A 179 13.66 -23.76 -3.11
N PRO A 180 14.07 -24.30 -1.94
CA PRO A 180 14.13 -23.50 -0.74
C PRO A 180 15.17 -22.38 -0.90
N PHE A 181 14.94 -21.27 -0.22
CA PHE A 181 15.86 -20.13 -0.16
C PHE A 181 15.88 -19.56 1.25
N LYS A 182 16.89 -18.75 1.57
CA LYS A 182 16.87 -18.00 2.82
C LYS A 182 16.50 -16.55 2.56
N MET A 183 15.73 -15.96 3.48
CA MET A 183 15.33 -14.56 3.43
C MET A 183 15.71 -13.86 4.73
N GLY A 184 16.12 -12.59 4.65
CA GLY A 184 16.37 -11.75 5.82
C GLY A 184 15.16 -11.69 6.73
N LEU A 185 15.34 -11.89 8.02
CA LEU A 185 14.27 -11.84 9.02
C LEU A 185 13.52 -10.51 8.98
N THR A 186 14.25 -9.45 8.72
CA THR A 186 13.79 -8.06 8.65
C THR A 186 14.32 -7.40 7.39
N GLU A 187 13.93 -6.16 7.17
CA GLU A 187 14.63 -5.27 6.25
C GLU A 187 16.08 -5.07 6.69
N VAL A 188 16.95 -4.68 5.77
CA VAL A 188 18.33 -4.31 6.07
C VAL A 188 18.35 -3.05 6.92
N THR A 189 19.12 -3.06 8.01
CA THR A 189 19.22 -1.94 8.94
C THR A 189 20.33 -0.95 8.55
N ASN A 190 20.30 0.25 9.14
CA ASN A 190 21.35 1.25 8.97
C ASN A 190 22.73 0.69 9.32
N ALA A 191 22.87 0.02 10.48
CA ALA A 191 24.14 -0.54 10.91
C ALA A 191 24.68 -1.59 9.92
N GLN A 192 23.82 -2.41 9.32
CA GLN A 192 24.20 -3.40 8.33
C GLN A 192 24.60 -2.75 7.01
N TYR A 193 23.81 -1.78 6.53
CA TYR A 193 24.06 -1.10 5.25
C TYR A 193 25.35 -0.25 5.30
N GLU A 194 25.59 0.44 6.38
CA GLU A 194 26.76 1.32 6.55
C GLU A 194 28.10 0.57 6.64
N LEU A 195 28.09 -0.75 6.84
CA LEU A 195 29.29 -1.59 6.63
C LEU A 195 29.70 -1.68 5.16
N PHE A 196 28.75 -1.48 4.26
CA PHE A 196 28.95 -1.39 2.81
C PHE A 196 29.21 0.04 2.37
N CYS A 197 28.39 0.97 2.82
CA CYS A 197 28.40 2.39 2.43
C CYS A 197 28.44 3.30 3.67
N PRO A 198 29.61 3.54 4.28
CA PRO A 198 29.72 4.37 5.49
C PRO A 198 29.20 5.81 5.32
N GLU A 199 29.26 6.34 4.10
CA GLU A 199 28.78 7.69 3.76
C GLU A 199 27.27 7.84 3.93
N HIS A 200 26.52 6.73 3.84
CA HIS A 200 25.07 6.71 4.04
C HIS A 200 24.66 7.22 5.42
N LYS A 201 25.55 7.14 6.41
CA LYS A 201 25.35 7.69 7.75
C LYS A 201 24.95 9.16 7.75
N SER A 202 25.36 9.93 6.74
CA SER A 202 24.97 11.32 6.57
C SER A 202 23.49 11.53 6.27
N LEU A 203 22.77 10.47 5.87
CA LEU A 203 21.34 10.50 5.58
C LEU A 203 20.48 10.09 6.77
N ARG A 204 21.08 9.60 7.86
CA ARG A 204 20.35 9.26 9.08
C ARG A 204 19.59 10.47 9.62
N GLY A 205 18.36 10.24 10.02
CA GLY A 205 17.48 11.29 10.54
C GLY A 205 17.03 12.32 9.51
N LYS A 206 17.37 12.16 8.24
CA LYS A 206 16.89 13.04 7.18
C LYS A 206 15.35 12.97 7.15
N ASN A 207 14.72 14.15 7.16
CA ASN A 207 13.27 14.30 7.27
C ASN A 207 12.66 13.66 8.55
N GLY A 208 13.47 13.30 9.54
CA GLY A 208 13.05 12.72 10.81
C GLY A 208 12.88 11.21 10.80
N PHE A 209 13.47 10.49 9.85
CA PHE A 209 13.36 9.04 9.73
C PHE A 209 14.71 8.33 9.76
N SER A 210 14.71 7.05 10.15
CA SER A 210 15.88 6.16 10.08
C SER A 210 17.13 6.74 10.73
N SER A 211 17.06 7.01 12.04
CA SER A 211 18.15 7.64 12.80
C SER A 211 19.07 6.63 13.49
N GLU A 212 18.50 5.49 13.94
CA GLU A 212 19.19 4.54 14.82
C GLU A 212 19.78 3.36 14.04
N ASP A 213 20.68 2.63 14.69
CA ASP A 213 21.40 1.49 14.11
C ASP A 213 20.48 0.35 13.67
N ASP A 214 19.41 0.10 14.44
CA ASP A 214 18.44 -0.98 14.26
C ASP A 214 17.15 -0.53 13.54
N GLU A 215 17.18 0.62 12.90
CA GLU A 215 16.12 1.06 12.01
C GLU A 215 16.39 0.64 10.56
N ALA A 216 15.31 0.35 9.81
CA ALA A 216 15.42 0.02 8.40
C ALA A 216 16.13 1.14 7.64
N VAL A 217 17.08 0.78 6.79
CA VAL A 217 17.75 1.72 5.90
C VAL A 217 16.76 2.26 4.87
N VAL A 218 16.77 3.57 4.65
CA VAL A 218 15.97 4.26 3.63
C VAL A 218 16.87 5.19 2.80
N PHE A 219 16.31 5.88 1.81
CA PHE A 219 17.10 6.64 0.84
C PHE A 219 18.09 5.80 0.03
N VAL A 220 17.70 4.58 -0.29
CA VAL A 220 18.45 3.64 -1.14
C VAL A 220 17.71 3.44 -2.46
N THR A 221 18.44 3.59 -3.56
CA THR A 221 17.96 3.26 -4.91
C THR A 221 17.92 1.74 -5.11
N TYR A 222 17.26 1.28 -6.17
CA TYR A 222 17.34 -0.12 -6.56
C TYR A 222 18.79 -0.57 -6.79
N GLN A 223 19.59 0.26 -7.46
CA GLN A 223 21.00 -0.02 -7.72
C GLN A 223 21.84 -0.08 -6.45
N ASP A 224 21.54 0.78 -5.47
CA ASP A 224 22.21 0.75 -4.16
C ASP A 224 21.92 -0.56 -3.42
N ALA A 225 20.67 -1.03 -3.47
CA ALA A 225 20.26 -2.30 -2.87
C ALA A 225 20.92 -3.51 -3.56
N VAL A 226 20.99 -3.52 -4.90
CA VAL A 226 21.71 -4.55 -5.66
C VAL A 226 23.20 -4.53 -5.34
N ALA A 227 23.82 -3.34 -5.30
CA ALA A 227 25.24 -3.21 -4.99
C ALA A 227 25.58 -3.71 -3.56
N PHE A 228 24.68 -3.50 -2.60
CA PHE A 228 24.77 -4.09 -1.27
C PHE A 228 24.76 -5.62 -1.31
N CYS A 229 23.82 -6.21 -2.05
CA CYS A 229 23.74 -7.67 -2.23
C CYS A 229 25.03 -8.23 -2.85
N ASP A 230 25.56 -7.57 -3.88
CA ASP A 230 26.82 -7.95 -4.54
C ASP A 230 28.03 -7.85 -3.59
N TRP A 231 28.06 -6.80 -2.76
CA TRP A 231 29.07 -6.64 -1.73
C TRP A 231 29.00 -7.77 -0.68
N LEU A 232 27.78 -8.09 -0.21
CA LEU A 232 27.55 -9.14 0.76
C LEU A 232 27.93 -10.51 0.20
N THR A 233 27.61 -10.76 -1.08
CA THR A 233 28.03 -11.96 -1.83
C THR A 233 29.55 -12.12 -1.83
N ARG A 234 30.29 -11.06 -2.15
CA ARG A 234 31.76 -11.09 -2.14
C ARG A 234 32.33 -11.29 -0.72
N LYS A 235 31.66 -10.68 0.28
CA LYS A 235 32.11 -10.73 1.68
C LYS A 235 31.93 -12.11 2.30
N GLU A 236 30.82 -12.79 2.03
CA GLU A 236 30.47 -14.06 2.68
C GLU A 236 30.68 -15.29 1.79
N GLY A 237 30.94 -15.09 0.49
CA GLY A 237 31.14 -16.19 -0.46
C GLY A 237 29.87 -17.01 -0.73
N LYS A 238 28.70 -16.43 -0.51
CA LYS A 238 27.38 -17.00 -0.77
C LYS A 238 26.61 -16.02 -1.66
N THR A 239 25.74 -16.50 -2.52
CA THR A 239 24.95 -15.63 -3.42
C THR A 239 23.84 -14.91 -2.66
N TYR A 240 23.90 -13.60 -2.62
CA TYR A 240 22.85 -12.71 -2.09
C TYR A 240 22.28 -11.85 -3.21
N ARG A 241 20.98 -11.63 -3.18
CA ARG A 241 20.23 -10.82 -4.13
C ARG A 241 18.97 -10.25 -3.50
N LEU A 242 18.28 -9.37 -4.20
CA LEU A 242 16.91 -9.01 -3.88
C LEU A 242 15.97 -10.21 -4.11
N PRO A 243 14.85 -10.31 -3.38
CA PRO A 243 13.81 -11.27 -3.68
C PRO A 243 13.21 -11.00 -5.07
N THR A 244 12.74 -12.03 -5.75
CA THR A 244 11.76 -11.81 -6.83
C THR A 244 10.43 -11.38 -6.21
N GLU A 245 9.56 -10.74 -7.00
CA GLU A 245 8.23 -10.37 -6.55
C GLU A 245 7.45 -11.58 -6.01
N ALA A 246 7.58 -12.72 -6.70
CA ALA A 246 6.94 -13.97 -6.31
C ALA A 246 7.50 -14.55 -5.01
N GLU A 247 8.82 -14.54 -4.82
CA GLU A 247 9.45 -14.98 -3.57
C GLU A 247 9.01 -14.11 -2.40
N TRP A 248 8.89 -12.80 -2.62
CA TRP A 248 8.45 -11.86 -1.60
C TRP A 248 7.00 -12.14 -1.18
N GLU A 249 6.06 -12.26 -2.15
CA GLU A 249 4.64 -12.52 -1.86
C GLU A 249 4.44 -13.90 -1.22
N TYR A 250 5.15 -14.92 -1.71
CA TYR A 250 5.15 -16.26 -1.13
C TYR A 250 5.59 -16.25 0.34
N ALA A 251 6.69 -15.58 0.62
CA ALA A 251 7.24 -15.44 1.97
C ALA A 251 6.32 -14.62 2.88
N CYS A 252 5.70 -13.55 2.36
CA CYS A 252 4.72 -12.76 3.09
C CYS A 252 3.49 -13.57 3.47
N LYS A 253 2.93 -14.34 2.53
CA LYS A 253 1.76 -15.19 2.77
C LYS A 253 2.04 -16.36 3.74
N ALA A 254 3.27 -16.84 3.81
CA ALA A 254 3.70 -17.91 4.72
C ALA A 254 2.73 -19.12 4.75
N GLY A 255 2.28 -19.58 3.57
CA GLY A 255 1.33 -20.67 3.40
C GLY A 255 -0.13 -20.33 3.67
N ARG A 256 -0.48 -19.06 3.82
CA ARG A 256 -1.85 -18.58 4.02
C ARG A 256 -2.42 -17.97 2.74
N TYR A 257 -3.76 -17.89 2.70
CA TYR A 257 -4.51 -17.32 1.57
C TYR A 257 -5.23 -16.01 1.94
N TRP A 258 -4.90 -15.43 3.07
CA TRP A 258 -5.55 -14.21 3.56
C TRP A 258 -4.99 -12.95 2.89
N ASN A 259 -5.75 -11.88 2.92
CA ASN A 259 -5.34 -10.58 2.42
C ASN A 259 -4.09 -10.06 3.13
N PHE A 260 -4.00 -10.29 4.43
CA PHE A 260 -2.81 -10.05 5.23
C PHE A 260 -2.25 -11.38 5.72
N TYR A 261 -0.98 -11.44 6.07
CA TYR A 261 -0.33 -12.68 6.48
C TYR A 261 -0.94 -13.36 7.73
N MET A 262 -1.88 -12.68 8.42
CA MET A 262 -2.51 -13.22 9.63
C MET A 262 -4.03 -13.44 9.51
N ASP A 263 -4.76 -12.54 8.81
CA ASP A 263 -6.23 -12.57 8.70
C ASP A 263 -6.67 -11.65 7.53
N ASP A 264 -7.99 -11.56 7.28
CA ASP A 264 -8.58 -10.62 6.31
C ASP A 264 -8.49 -9.15 6.77
N LYS A 265 -8.05 -8.90 8.00
CA LYS A 265 -7.79 -7.57 8.54
C LYS A 265 -6.44 -7.55 9.24
N LEU A 266 -5.65 -6.52 8.96
CA LEU A 266 -4.41 -6.30 9.69
C LEU A 266 -4.74 -5.91 11.15
N PRO A 267 -4.41 -6.74 12.16
CA PRO A 267 -4.65 -6.39 13.56
C PRO A 267 -3.84 -5.17 13.98
N ALA A 268 -4.34 -4.40 14.96
CA ALA A 268 -3.68 -3.19 15.44
C ALA A 268 -2.22 -3.41 15.90
N ALA A 269 -1.90 -4.59 16.45
CA ALA A 269 -0.54 -4.94 16.86
C ALA A 269 0.46 -5.02 15.69
N TRP A 270 -0.01 -5.18 14.45
CA TRP A 270 0.79 -5.22 13.23
C TRP A 270 0.72 -3.92 12.41
N GLN A 271 -0.12 -2.96 12.82
CA GLN A 271 -0.22 -1.65 12.18
C GLN A 271 0.86 -0.72 12.72
N LYS A 272 2.11 -1.11 12.57
CA LYS A 272 3.22 -0.30 13.04
C LYS A 272 3.32 0.99 12.23
N ASN A 273 3.31 2.10 12.94
CA ASN A 273 3.69 3.41 12.40
C ASN A 273 2.84 3.90 11.21
N GLN A 274 1.60 3.41 11.08
CA GLN A 274 0.69 3.82 10.01
C GLN A 274 0.19 5.25 10.24
N VAL A 275 1.05 6.21 10.03
CA VAL A 275 0.71 7.64 10.09
C VAL A 275 0.57 8.17 8.68
N ILE A 276 -0.65 8.12 8.16
CA ILE A 276 -0.97 8.71 6.86
C ILE A 276 -1.08 10.22 7.07
N ALA A 277 -0.06 10.92 6.65
CA ALA A 277 -0.02 12.37 6.75
C ALA A 277 0.54 12.97 5.47
N ALA A 278 -0.01 14.10 5.09
CA ALA A 278 0.48 14.92 4.00
C ALA A 278 1.95 15.33 4.17
N THR A 279 2.34 15.60 5.41
CA THR A 279 3.74 15.73 5.81
C THR A 279 4.02 14.59 6.77
N PRO A 280 4.84 13.60 6.39
CA PRO A 280 5.19 12.51 7.27
C PRO A 280 5.74 13.06 8.60
N LYS A 281 5.17 12.59 9.71
CA LYS A 281 5.70 12.93 11.02
C LYS A 281 6.88 12.01 11.31
N PRO A 282 7.96 12.54 11.92
CA PRO A 282 9.07 11.71 12.37
C PRO A 282 8.57 10.55 13.21
N LEU A 283 9.02 9.35 12.90
CA LEU A 283 8.73 8.14 13.64
C LEU A 283 9.88 7.14 13.50
N SER A 284 9.95 6.18 14.42
CA SER A 284 10.98 5.16 14.37
C SER A 284 10.66 4.07 13.34
N LEU A 285 11.66 3.72 12.54
CA LEU A 285 11.64 2.63 11.57
C LEU A 285 12.35 1.37 12.12
N LYS A 286 12.43 1.23 13.44
CA LYS A 286 13.06 0.09 14.10
C LYS A 286 12.42 -1.21 13.63
N VAL A 287 13.26 -2.13 13.15
CA VAL A 287 12.81 -3.43 12.63
C VAL A 287 12.34 -4.37 13.74
N ALA A 288 11.58 -5.41 13.38
CA ALA A 288 11.06 -6.44 14.29
C ALA A 288 10.24 -5.89 15.47
N GLN A 289 9.48 -4.82 15.23
CA GLN A 289 8.57 -4.27 16.25
C GLN A 289 7.16 -4.84 16.18
N THR A 290 6.82 -5.52 15.10
CA THR A 290 5.57 -6.27 14.94
C THR A 290 5.82 -7.76 15.16
N PRO A 291 4.81 -8.56 15.50
CA PRO A 291 4.98 -10.02 15.54
C PRO A 291 5.38 -10.55 14.15
N PRO A 292 6.17 -11.64 14.10
CA PRO A 292 6.53 -12.26 12.82
C PRO A 292 5.35 -13.01 12.22
N ASN A 293 5.41 -13.28 10.90
CA ASN A 293 4.50 -14.22 10.26
C ASN A 293 4.83 -15.67 10.68
N GLU A 294 4.09 -16.65 10.16
CA GLU A 294 4.25 -18.06 10.57
C GLU A 294 5.59 -18.67 10.18
N TRP A 295 6.30 -18.07 9.22
CA TRP A 295 7.66 -18.48 8.87
C TRP A 295 8.74 -17.68 9.59
N GLY A 296 8.36 -16.76 10.49
CA GLY A 296 9.30 -16.00 11.31
C GLY A 296 9.79 -14.69 10.69
N LEU A 297 9.20 -14.22 9.60
CA LEU A 297 9.54 -12.95 8.95
C LEU A 297 8.79 -11.79 9.61
N TYR A 298 9.49 -10.70 9.88
CA TYR A 298 8.97 -9.49 10.49
C TYR A 298 8.68 -8.41 9.45
N ASP A 299 7.79 -7.50 9.82
CA ASP A 299 7.50 -6.24 9.13
C ASP A 299 7.09 -6.38 7.65
N MET A 300 6.52 -7.55 7.26
CA MET A 300 6.06 -7.82 5.89
C MET A 300 4.86 -6.95 5.46
N CYS A 301 4.27 -6.17 6.36
CA CYS A 301 3.14 -5.29 6.09
C CYS A 301 3.37 -3.92 6.73
N GLY A 302 4.06 -3.03 6.04
CA GLY A 302 4.38 -1.69 6.53
C GLY A 302 5.87 -1.51 6.85
N ASN A 303 6.19 -0.57 7.72
CA ASN A 303 7.53 -0.07 8.02
C ASN A 303 8.19 0.62 6.83
N VAL A 304 8.82 -0.11 5.91
CA VAL A 304 9.31 0.43 4.63
C VAL A 304 8.93 -0.47 3.46
N GLU A 305 8.72 0.11 2.29
CA GLU A 305 8.59 -0.63 1.04
C GLU A 305 9.90 -1.32 0.70
N GLU A 306 9.82 -2.50 0.12
CA GLU A 306 10.99 -3.32 -0.16
C GLU A 306 11.20 -3.53 -1.65
N TRP A 307 12.38 -3.15 -2.15
CA TRP A 307 12.78 -3.41 -3.52
C TRP A 307 12.76 -4.92 -3.83
N CYS A 308 12.14 -5.26 -4.96
CA CYS A 308 12.19 -6.59 -5.58
C CYS A 308 13.00 -6.56 -6.87
N LEU A 309 13.47 -7.75 -7.28
CA LEU A 309 14.32 -7.92 -8.47
C LEU A 309 13.60 -7.53 -9.78
N ASP A 310 12.28 -7.70 -9.81
CA ASP A 310 11.47 -7.69 -11.02
C ASP A 310 11.24 -6.29 -11.59
N TRP A 311 11.25 -6.17 -12.92
CA TRP A 311 10.58 -5.07 -13.56
C TRP A 311 9.07 -5.25 -13.46
N TYR A 312 8.38 -4.17 -13.13
CA TYR A 312 6.92 -4.16 -13.04
C TYR A 312 6.30 -4.35 -14.44
N GLY A 313 5.25 -5.17 -14.48
CA GLY A 313 4.43 -5.41 -15.66
C GLY A 313 3.17 -6.22 -15.31
N PRO A 314 2.23 -6.37 -16.23
CA PRO A 314 0.98 -7.10 -15.98
C PRO A 314 1.24 -8.59 -15.69
N TYR A 315 0.43 -9.18 -14.83
CA TYR A 315 0.44 -10.62 -14.64
C TYR A 315 -0.09 -11.35 -15.89
N ILE A 316 0.34 -12.59 -16.06
CA ILE A 316 -0.14 -13.46 -17.15
C ILE A 316 -0.97 -14.60 -16.57
N ASP A 317 -2.05 -14.97 -17.27
CA ASP A 317 -2.94 -16.07 -16.88
C ASP A 317 -2.33 -17.44 -17.22
N LYS A 318 -1.23 -17.77 -16.54
CA LYS A 318 -0.51 -19.06 -16.70
C LYS A 318 0.18 -19.41 -15.39
N GLU A 319 0.25 -20.72 -15.11
CA GLU A 319 1.14 -21.23 -14.07
C GLU A 319 2.59 -20.88 -14.38
N GLN A 320 3.35 -20.49 -13.37
CA GLN A 320 4.76 -20.09 -13.49
C GLN A 320 5.62 -20.82 -12.47
N THR A 321 6.87 -21.07 -12.83
CA THR A 321 7.88 -21.62 -11.90
C THR A 321 9.02 -20.63 -11.79
N ASP A 322 9.33 -20.22 -10.57
CA ASP A 322 10.39 -19.26 -10.22
C ASP A 322 10.37 -18.02 -11.12
N PRO A 323 9.24 -17.31 -11.26
CA PRO A 323 9.16 -16.16 -12.16
C PRO A 323 10.09 -15.02 -11.71
N VAL A 324 10.59 -14.26 -12.68
CA VAL A 324 11.51 -13.13 -12.50
C VAL A 324 10.99 -11.82 -13.14
N GLY A 325 9.69 -11.78 -13.42
CA GLY A 325 9.06 -10.63 -14.05
C GLY A 325 9.48 -10.43 -15.51
N TYR A 326 9.52 -9.19 -15.93
CA TYR A 326 9.83 -8.78 -17.30
C TYR A 326 11.33 -8.53 -17.51
N SER A 327 11.78 -8.66 -18.76
CA SER A 327 13.18 -8.39 -19.13
C SER A 327 13.54 -6.90 -19.08
N ASP A 328 12.55 -6.04 -19.20
CA ASP A 328 12.68 -4.58 -19.21
C ASP A 328 11.40 -3.92 -18.68
N GLY A 329 11.48 -2.64 -18.30
CA GLY A 329 10.35 -1.88 -17.79
C GLY A 329 10.73 -0.43 -17.48
N ILE A 330 9.78 0.32 -16.99
CA ILE A 330 10.00 1.71 -16.54
C ILE A 330 10.18 1.82 -15.03
N ALA A 331 9.67 0.86 -14.28
CA ALA A 331 9.72 0.86 -12.82
C ALA A 331 10.05 -0.55 -12.31
N ARG A 332 10.72 -0.63 -11.16
CA ARG A 332 10.96 -1.86 -10.42
C ARG A 332 9.85 -2.08 -9.40
N VAL A 333 9.53 -3.35 -9.19
CA VAL A 333 8.55 -3.72 -8.16
C VAL A 333 9.06 -3.35 -6.78
N THR A 334 8.18 -2.78 -5.96
CA THR A 334 8.32 -2.69 -4.52
C THR A 334 7.12 -3.36 -3.84
N ARG A 335 7.30 -3.87 -2.65
CA ARG A 335 6.29 -4.65 -1.92
C ARG A 335 6.21 -4.24 -0.44
N GLY A 336 5.13 -4.65 0.24
CA GLY A 336 4.95 -4.51 1.69
C GLY A 336 4.30 -3.20 2.13
N GLY A 337 4.44 -2.15 1.36
CA GLY A 337 4.03 -0.81 1.78
C GLY A 337 4.94 -0.24 2.87
N SER A 338 4.67 0.97 3.29
CA SER A 338 5.49 1.70 4.26
C SER A 338 4.67 2.21 5.44
N HIS A 339 5.36 2.87 6.37
CA HIS A 339 4.74 3.59 7.50
C HIS A 339 3.71 4.65 7.09
N ASN A 340 3.71 5.10 5.85
CA ASN A 340 2.76 6.08 5.32
C ASN A 340 1.77 5.49 4.29
N THR A 341 1.70 4.19 4.20
CA THR A 341 0.76 3.49 3.30
C THR A 341 -0.55 3.19 4.04
N PRO A 342 -1.73 3.55 3.48
CA PRO A 342 -3.01 3.17 4.05
C PRO A 342 -3.13 1.66 4.24
N VAL A 343 -3.73 1.24 5.36
CA VAL A 343 -3.82 -0.19 5.74
C VAL A 343 -4.40 -1.07 4.63
N LYS A 344 -5.35 -0.57 3.85
CA LYS A 344 -5.95 -1.31 2.73
C LYS A 344 -4.95 -1.73 1.64
N TYR A 345 -3.81 -1.02 1.54
CA TYR A 345 -2.72 -1.30 0.59
C TYR A 345 -1.54 -2.05 1.23
N LEU A 346 -1.64 -2.48 2.49
CA LEU A 346 -0.64 -3.32 3.15
C LEU A 346 -0.91 -4.81 2.97
N ARG A 347 -1.75 -5.18 2.01
CA ARG A 347 -2.08 -6.57 1.71
C ARG A 347 -0.89 -7.30 1.08
N SER A 348 -0.78 -8.58 1.34
CA SER A 348 0.30 -9.40 0.78
C SER A 348 0.34 -9.40 -0.75
N ALA A 349 -0.81 -9.24 -1.41
CA ALA A 349 -0.92 -9.21 -2.87
C ALA A 349 -0.74 -7.80 -3.46
N ASN A 350 -0.79 -6.74 -2.64
CA ASN A 350 -0.68 -5.38 -3.15
C ASN A 350 0.64 -5.16 -3.88
N ARG A 351 0.54 -4.68 -5.12
CA ARG A 351 1.68 -4.43 -6.00
C ARG A 351 2.00 -2.95 -6.03
N MET A 352 3.26 -2.65 -5.88
CA MET A 352 3.78 -1.29 -5.90
C MET A 352 4.97 -1.23 -6.86
N ALA A 353 5.28 -0.07 -7.37
CA ALA A 353 6.46 0.12 -8.19
C ALA A 353 7.07 1.51 -7.97
N MET A 354 8.36 1.63 -8.31
CA MET A 354 9.07 2.90 -8.28
C MET A 354 10.18 2.93 -9.34
N LEU A 355 10.54 4.12 -9.78
CA LEU A 355 11.68 4.29 -10.68
C LEU A 355 12.96 3.78 -10.02
N PRO A 356 13.83 3.04 -10.76
CA PRO A 356 15.02 2.43 -10.15
C PRO A 356 15.99 3.43 -9.50
N GLU A 357 16.00 4.68 -9.95
CA GLU A 357 16.87 5.75 -9.46
C GLU A 357 16.25 6.53 -8.30
N ASP A 358 14.99 6.28 -7.98
CA ASP A 358 14.31 6.99 -6.88
C ASP A 358 14.77 6.49 -5.51
N LYS A 359 14.77 7.41 -4.55
CA LYS A 359 15.10 7.15 -3.16
C LYS A 359 14.43 8.16 -2.24
N HIS A 360 13.73 7.67 -1.24
CA HIS A 360 13.00 8.50 -0.29
C HIS A 360 12.86 7.80 1.08
N THR A 361 12.11 8.41 2.00
CA THR A 361 11.98 7.94 3.39
C THR A 361 11.20 6.65 3.57
N MET A 362 10.56 6.14 2.53
CA MET A 362 9.61 5.02 2.65
C MET A 362 10.13 3.73 2.03
N THR A 363 11.25 3.78 1.30
CA THR A 363 11.76 2.61 0.55
C THR A 363 13.10 2.15 1.09
N GLY A 364 13.15 0.88 1.48
CA GLY A 364 14.31 0.10 1.86
C GLY A 364 14.34 -1.22 1.09
N PHE A 365 14.87 -2.27 1.69
CA PHE A 365 14.92 -3.60 1.06
C PHE A 365 15.26 -4.69 2.09
N ARG A 366 14.94 -5.94 1.75
CA ARG A 366 15.50 -7.14 2.40
C ARG A 366 16.24 -7.99 1.40
N VAL A 367 17.08 -8.90 1.88
CA VAL A 367 17.91 -9.75 1.03
C VAL A 367 17.46 -11.21 1.05
N VAL A 368 17.70 -11.88 -0.06
CA VAL A 368 17.58 -13.33 -0.21
C VAL A 368 18.97 -13.94 -0.41
N GLN A 369 19.24 -15.06 0.25
CA GLN A 369 20.40 -15.90 -0.01
C GLN A 369 19.96 -17.11 -0.83
N ALA A 370 20.17 -17.03 -2.12
CA ALA A 370 19.93 -18.09 -3.10
C ALA A 370 20.57 -17.73 -4.44
N GLU A 371 20.79 -18.74 -5.27
CA GLU A 371 21.15 -18.52 -6.67
C GLU A 371 20.04 -17.78 -7.42
N TYR A 372 20.40 -17.07 -8.49
CA TYR A 372 19.40 -16.44 -9.36
C TYR A 372 18.53 -17.51 -10.02
N PRO A 373 17.20 -17.31 -10.07
CA PRO A 373 16.32 -18.18 -10.85
C PRO A 373 16.80 -18.30 -12.29
N GLN A 374 16.64 -19.50 -12.87
CA GLN A 374 17.04 -19.76 -14.25
C GLN A 374 15.90 -19.55 -15.25
N THR A 375 14.74 -19.12 -14.78
CA THR A 375 13.57 -18.82 -15.61
C THR A 375 13.87 -17.59 -16.49
N ALA A 376 13.56 -17.68 -17.77
CA ALA A 376 13.67 -16.56 -18.67
C ALA A 376 12.63 -15.48 -18.31
N PRO A 377 13.04 -14.21 -18.24
CA PRO A 377 12.09 -13.14 -18.01
C PRO A 377 11.11 -12.99 -19.18
N LEU A 378 9.92 -12.49 -18.87
CA LEU A 378 8.88 -12.20 -19.85
C LEU A 378 9.34 -11.05 -20.78
N SER A 379 8.94 -11.13 -22.05
CA SER A 379 9.11 -10.01 -22.98
C SER A 379 7.96 -9.02 -22.81
N GLN A 380 8.24 -7.73 -22.88
CA GLN A 380 7.18 -6.71 -22.91
C GLN A 380 6.22 -6.98 -24.07
N PRO A 381 4.90 -6.84 -23.88
CA PRO A 381 3.94 -6.89 -24.97
C PRO A 381 4.33 -5.88 -26.06
N LYS A 382 4.30 -6.30 -27.30
CA LYS A 382 4.49 -5.37 -28.42
C LYS A 382 3.24 -4.52 -28.58
N ASP A 383 3.41 -3.21 -28.54
CA ASP A 383 2.33 -2.31 -28.90
C ASP A 383 2.22 -2.23 -30.44
N GLU A 384 1.10 -2.68 -30.97
CA GLU A 384 0.79 -2.65 -32.41
C GLU A 384 0.23 -1.31 -32.88
N TYR A 385 0.13 -0.34 -31.97
CA TYR A 385 -0.39 0.97 -32.27
C TYR A 385 0.51 1.74 -33.21
N VAL A 386 -0.04 2.19 -34.35
CA VAL A 386 0.68 2.90 -35.38
C VAL A 386 0.25 4.35 -35.47
N VAL A 387 1.22 5.24 -35.48
CA VAL A 387 1.04 6.68 -35.65
C VAL A 387 1.69 7.10 -36.95
N SER A 388 1.00 7.91 -37.75
CA SER A 388 1.54 8.47 -38.98
C SER A 388 2.78 9.32 -38.69
N GLN A 389 3.85 9.11 -39.46
CA GLN A 389 5.08 9.90 -39.37
C GLN A 389 5.16 10.96 -40.47
N ILE A 390 4.13 11.10 -41.28
CA ILE A 390 4.06 12.11 -42.35
C ILE A 390 3.85 13.47 -41.70
N LYS A 391 4.74 14.42 -41.95
CA LYS A 391 4.59 15.79 -41.49
C LYS A 391 3.33 16.44 -42.07
N TRP A 392 2.60 17.11 -41.23
CA TRP A 392 1.47 17.93 -41.64
C TRP A 392 1.96 19.26 -42.20
N ASP A 393 1.35 19.69 -43.32
CA ASP A 393 1.64 21.00 -43.93
C ASP A 393 0.81 22.08 -43.22
N TRP A 394 1.36 22.65 -42.16
CA TRP A 394 0.72 23.71 -41.40
C TRP A 394 0.54 25.01 -42.16
N ASP A 395 1.42 25.30 -43.13
CA ASP A 395 1.40 26.55 -43.89
C ASP A 395 0.23 26.56 -44.88
N SER A 396 -0.07 25.41 -45.49
CA SER A 396 -1.20 25.29 -46.41
C SER A 396 -2.56 25.32 -45.72
N GLN A 397 -2.59 25.08 -44.43
CA GLN A 397 -3.83 25.04 -43.61
C GLN A 397 -4.04 26.30 -42.76
N CYS A 398 -3.21 27.33 -42.96
CA CYS A 398 -3.32 28.55 -42.19
C CYS A 398 -4.64 29.28 -42.51
N VAL A 399 -5.58 29.32 -41.55
CA VAL A 399 -6.78 30.13 -41.63
C VAL A 399 -6.52 31.48 -40.96
N THR A 400 -6.93 32.55 -41.63
CA THR A 400 -6.69 33.93 -41.15
C THR A 400 -7.74 34.35 -40.07
N GLU A 401 -8.86 33.66 -40.06
CA GLU A 401 -9.94 33.93 -39.11
C GLU A 401 -10.17 32.77 -38.16
N PRO A 402 -10.53 33.03 -36.90
CA PRO A 402 -10.84 31.95 -35.95
C PRO A 402 -12.03 31.11 -36.44
N VAL A 403 -11.86 29.80 -36.45
CA VAL A 403 -12.95 28.86 -36.76
C VAL A 403 -13.38 28.17 -35.45
N PHE A 404 -14.69 28.26 -35.17
CA PHE A 404 -15.29 27.59 -34.02
C PHE A 404 -16.13 26.42 -34.54
N ALA A 405 -15.73 25.20 -34.19
CA ALA A 405 -16.49 23.99 -34.45
C ALA A 405 -17.34 23.59 -33.22
N ALA A 406 -18.28 22.69 -33.43
CA ALA A 406 -19.00 22.06 -32.31
C ALA A 406 -18.00 21.29 -31.41
N PRO A 407 -18.21 21.30 -30.10
CA PRO A 407 -17.36 20.52 -29.20
C PRO A 407 -17.39 19.03 -29.53
N LEU A 408 -16.21 18.40 -29.55
CA LEU A 408 -16.05 16.95 -29.70
C LEU A 408 -15.84 16.30 -28.33
N VAL A 409 -16.51 15.18 -28.07
CA VAL A 409 -16.25 14.36 -26.89
C VAL A 409 -14.89 13.70 -27.07
N TYR A 410 -13.97 13.90 -26.12
CA TYR A 410 -12.62 13.32 -26.19
C TYR A 410 -12.38 12.19 -25.19
N VAL A 411 -13.20 12.10 -24.14
CA VAL A 411 -13.14 10.99 -23.16
C VAL A 411 -14.22 9.99 -23.51
N HIS A 412 -13.80 8.86 -24.06
CA HIS A 412 -14.67 7.70 -24.33
C HIS A 412 -14.28 6.58 -23.39
N GLU A 413 -15.20 5.64 -23.14
CA GLU A 413 -14.85 4.41 -22.45
C GLU A 413 -13.94 3.56 -23.36
N PRO A 414 -12.87 2.98 -22.83
CA PRO A 414 -12.03 2.06 -23.58
C PRO A 414 -12.80 0.81 -23.99
N ASP A 415 -12.27 0.03 -24.93
CA ASP A 415 -12.83 -1.27 -25.25
C ASP A 415 -12.73 -2.21 -24.04
N VAL A 416 -13.79 -2.92 -23.74
CA VAL A 416 -13.90 -3.84 -22.57
C VAL A 416 -12.78 -4.85 -22.55
N HIS A 417 -12.27 -5.25 -23.72
CA HIS A 417 -11.20 -6.25 -23.84
C HIS A 417 -9.79 -5.63 -23.99
N SER A 418 -9.66 -4.30 -23.92
CA SER A 418 -8.36 -3.64 -24.05
C SER A 418 -7.43 -3.83 -22.84
N GLY A 419 -7.98 -4.22 -21.70
CA GLY A 419 -7.25 -4.25 -20.43
C GLY A 419 -6.85 -2.85 -19.91
N THR A 420 -7.34 -1.78 -20.53
CA THR A 420 -7.08 -0.40 -20.11
C THR A 420 -7.95 -0.09 -18.91
N PRO A 421 -7.39 0.18 -17.72
CA PRO A 421 -8.18 0.60 -16.57
C PRO A 421 -8.80 1.97 -16.84
N PHE A 422 -10.07 2.10 -16.46
CA PHE A 422 -10.83 3.33 -16.64
C PHE A 422 -11.74 3.55 -15.43
N PHE A 423 -11.48 4.62 -14.72
CA PHE A 423 -12.15 4.90 -13.47
C PHE A 423 -13.15 6.05 -13.62
N LYS A 424 -14.00 6.24 -12.62
CA LYS A 424 -15.09 7.23 -12.64
C LYS A 424 -14.64 8.70 -12.62
N HIS A 425 -13.41 8.98 -12.13
CA HIS A 425 -12.85 10.32 -12.02
C HIS A 425 -11.74 10.51 -13.06
N ASN A 426 -12.04 11.27 -14.11
CA ASN A 426 -11.11 11.65 -15.18
C ASN A 426 -10.86 13.14 -15.09
N HIS A 427 -9.59 13.55 -14.92
CA HIS A 427 -9.26 14.93 -14.58
C HIS A 427 -7.93 15.40 -15.16
N GLN A 428 -7.72 16.72 -15.20
CA GLN A 428 -6.50 17.43 -15.54
C GLN A 428 -5.93 17.03 -16.92
N PRO A 429 -6.65 17.32 -18.03
CA PRO A 429 -6.16 17.02 -19.36
C PRO A 429 -5.00 17.94 -19.76
N ALA A 430 -4.03 17.38 -20.47
CA ALA A 430 -3.03 18.12 -21.22
C ALA A 430 -3.12 17.78 -22.71
N LEU A 431 -2.89 18.76 -23.56
CA LEU A 431 -3.05 18.67 -24.99
C LEU A 431 -1.80 19.17 -25.70
N THR A 432 -1.42 18.52 -26.78
CA THR A 432 -0.40 19.04 -27.70
C THR A 432 -0.65 18.62 -29.13
N TRP A 433 -0.33 19.50 -30.08
CA TRP A 433 -0.26 19.13 -31.49
C TRP A 433 1.01 18.33 -31.77
N CYS A 434 0.89 17.25 -32.54
CA CYS A 434 1.99 16.49 -33.07
C CYS A 434 2.39 17.05 -34.43
N ASP A 435 3.62 16.80 -34.89
CA ASP A 435 4.12 17.31 -36.18
C ASP A 435 3.37 16.72 -37.38
N ASN A 436 2.73 15.56 -37.22
CA ASN A 436 1.87 14.91 -38.20
C ASN A 436 0.44 15.47 -38.29
N GLY A 437 0.12 16.54 -37.54
CA GLY A 437 -1.19 17.15 -37.52
C GLY A 437 -2.21 16.52 -36.56
N ASP A 438 -1.84 15.45 -35.87
CA ASP A 438 -2.70 14.87 -34.84
C ASP A 438 -2.70 15.74 -33.57
N LEU A 439 -3.82 15.75 -32.85
CA LEU A 439 -3.90 16.32 -31.52
C LEU A 439 -3.87 15.18 -30.49
N LEU A 440 -2.85 15.17 -29.62
CA LEU A 440 -2.70 14.21 -28.55
C LEU A 440 -3.22 14.79 -27.23
N ALA A 441 -4.11 14.08 -26.58
CA ALA A 441 -4.61 14.37 -25.22
C ALA A 441 -4.14 13.32 -24.24
N VAL A 442 -3.78 13.75 -23.02
CA VAL A 442 -3.51 12.88 -21.89
C VAL A 442 -4.22 13.42 -20.66
N TRP A 443 -4.67 12.54 -19.78
CA TRP A 443 -5.31 12.89 -18.50
C TRP A 443 -5.15 11.75 -17.52
N PHE A 444 -5.32 12.00 -16.22
CA PHE A 444 -5.35 10.92 -15.26
C PHE A 444 -6.78 10.38 -15.05
N SER A 445 -6.87 9.08 -14.80
CA SER A 445 -8.09 8.35 -14.45
C SER A 445 -7.87 7.64 -13.11
N THR A 446 -8.82 7.78 -12.19
CA THR A 446 -8.74 7.26 -10.82
C THR A 446 -10.13 7.17 -10.21
N ASN A 447 -10.32 6.48 -9.10
CA ASN A 447 -11.57 6.49 -8.34
C ASN A 447 -11.78 7.80 -7.57
N GLU A 448 -10.70 8.40 -7.08
CA GLU A 448 -10.69 9.70 -6.40
C GLU A 448 -9.35 10.40 -6.61
N GLU A 449 -9.29 11.72 -6.51
CA GLU A 449 -8.07 12.51 -6.78
C GLU A 449 -6.83 12.06 -5.97
N LYS A 450 -7.05 11.40 -4.82
CA LYS A 450 -5.98 10.86 -3.97
C LYS A 450 -5.75 9.37 -4.18
N GLY A 451 -6.42 8.77 -5.16
CA GLY A 451 -6.30 7.35 -5.47
C GLY A 451 -4.87 6.97 -5.85
N ARG A 452 -4.46 5.81 -5.41
CA ARG A 452 -3.15 5.23 -5.72
C ARG A 452 -3.20 4.30 -6.93
N GLU A 453 -4.39 3.84 -7.31
CA GLU A 453 -4.69 3.10 -8.53
C GLU A 453 -4.61 3.97 -9.80
N MET A 454 -4.27 5.24 -9.65
CA MET A 454 -4.27 6.25 -10.70
C MET A 454 -3.40 5.86 -11.89
N VAL A 455 -3.95 6.04 -13.08
CA VAL A 455 -3.26 5.86 -14.35
C VAL A 455 -3.38 7.12 -15.19
N VAL A 456 -2.41 7.36 -16.06
CA VAL A 456 -2.53 8.38 -17.11
C VAL A 456 -2.95 7.70 -18.40
N LEU A 457 -4.06 8.16 -18.97
CA LEU A 457 -4.61 7.71 -20.25
C LEU A 457 -4.27 8.69 -21.35
N SER A 458 -4.31 8.22 -22.59
CA SER A 458 -4.21 9.06 -23.77
C SER A 458 -5.33 8.78 -24.76
N SER A 459 -5.70 9.80 -25.51
CA SER A 459 -6.52 9.70 -26.72
C SER A 459 -5.94 10.61 -27.78
N ARG A 460 -6.24 10.30 -29.03
CA ARG A 460 -5.72 11.02 -30.19
C ARG A 460 -6.87 11.41 -31.13
N LEU A 461 -6.87 12.67 -31.56
CA LEU A 461 -7.66 13.11 -32.68
C LEU A 461 -6.73 13.11 -33.91
N ARG A 462 -6.96 12.18 -34.82
CA ARG A 462 -6.15 12.09 -36.06
C ARG A 462 -6.38 13.30 -36.94
N ALA A 463 -5.32 13.71 -37.64
CA ALA A 463 -5.43 14.78 -38.63
C ALA A 463 -6.53 14.49 -39.64
N GLY A 464 -7.47 15.43 -39.80
CA GLY A 464 -8.64 15.28 -40.67
C GLY A 464 -9.79 14.44 -40.11
N SER A 465 -9.67 13.87 -38.90
CA SER A 465 -10.78 13.18 -38.21
C SER A 465 -11.64 14.18 -37.45
N CYS A 466 -12.91 13.84 -37.27
CA CYS A 466 -13.84 14.52 -36.35
C CYS A 466 -14.19 13.68 -35.13
N GLU A 467 -13.46 12.60 -34.87
CA GLU A 467 -13.70 11.71 -33.74
C GLU A 467 -12.38 11.37 -33.06
N TRP A 468 -12.38 11.43 -31.73
CA TRP A 468 -11.25 11.01 -30.91
C TRP A 468 -11.20 9.48 -30.82
N GLU A 469 -9.99 8.95 -30.84
CA GLU A 469 -9.77 7.53 -30.59
C GLU A 469 -10.20 7.15 -29.15
N LYS A 470 -10.45 5.85 -28.95
CA LYS A 470 -10.66 5.32 -27.60
C LYS A 470 -9.42 5.44 -26.74
N PRO A 471 -9.57 5.66 -25.41
CA PRO A 471 -8.44 5.82 -24.52
C PRO A 471 -7.54 4.58 -24.48
N ARG A 472 -6.26 4.84 -24.27
CA ARG A 472 -5.22 3.82 -24.09
C ARG A 472 -4.40 4.14 -22.85
N MET A 473 -3.82 3.12 -22.23
CA MET A 473 -2.82 3.33 -21.21
C MET A 473 -1.65 4.14 -21.77
N PHE A 474 -1.31 5.23 -21.09
CA PHE A 474 -0.23 6.11 -21.51
C PHE A 474 0.96 6.09 -20.56
N TYR A 475 0.67 6.14 -19.25
CA TYR A 475 1.70 6.14 -18.22
C TYR A 475 1.16 5.58 -16.90
N GLN A 476 1.96 4.74 -16.27
CA GLN A 476 1.63 4.14 -14.98
C GLN A 476 2.90 3.91 -14.17
N ILE A 477 2.82 4.21 -12.88
CA ILE A 477 3.68 3.69 -11.82
C ILE A 477 2.74 3.07 -10.80
N ALA A 478 2.83 1.77 -10.59
CA ALA A 478 1.86 1.04 -9.79
C ALA A 478 1.78 1.55 -8.35
N ASP A 479 0.56 1.66 -7.86
CA ASP A 479 0.22 2.14 -6.52
C ASP A 479 0.86 3.49 -6.18
N ARG A 480 0.85 4.42 -7.17
CA ARG A 480 1.31 5.81 -7.02
C ARG A 480 0.26 6.79 -7.53
N ASN A 481 0.13 7.89 -6.83
CA ASN A 481 -0.64 8.99 -7.36
C ASN A 481 0.18 9.73 -8.41
N LEU A 482 -0.36 9.84 -9.62
CA LEU A 482 0.28 10.45 -10.78
C LEU A 482 -0.33 11.82 -11.09
N THR A 483 -0.81 12.51 -10.08
CA THR A 483 -1.46 13.82 -10.23
C THR A 483 -0.52 14.82 -10.86
N GLY A 484 -0.96 15.40 -11.94
CA GLY A 484 -0.23 16.40 -12.68
C GLY A 484 0.47 15.85 -13.89
N THR A 485 -0.05 16.20 -15.06
CA THR A 485 0.49 15.80 -16.35
C THR A 485 0.57 17.01 -17.28
N ALA A 486 1.63 17.12 -18.05
CA ALA A 486 1.81 18.16 -19.06
C ALA A 486 2.42 17.60 -20.33
N LEU A 487 2.00 18.13 -21.46
CA LEU A 487 2.55 17.84 -22.78
C LEU A 487 3.14 19.10 -23.42
N LEU A 488 4.20 18.93 -24.15
CA LEU A 488 4.85 19.97 -24.92
C LEU A 488 5.35 19.41 -26.25
N ASN A 489 5.16 20.14 -27.36
CA ASN A 489 5.88 19.94 -28.64
C ASN A 489 6.87 21.08 -28.80
N ASP A 490 8.17 20.76 -28.99
CA ASP A 490 9.20 21.77 -29.26
C ASP A 490 9.18 22.30 -30.71
N ARG A 491 8.27 21.77 -31.52
CA ARG A 491 8.14 22.05 -32.95
C ARG A 491 9.43 21.79 -33.77
N GLN A 492 10.32 20.97 -33.19
CA GLN A 492 11.57 20.53 -33.81
C GLN A 492 11.62 19.00 -33.92
N GLY A 493 10.47 18.33 -33.75
CA GLY A 493 10.32 16.88 -33.88
C GLY A 493 10.29 16.14 -32.54
N THR A 494 10.25 16.84 -31.40
CA THR A 494 10.24 16.18 -30.11
C THR A 494 9.01 16.58 -29.28
N LEU A 495 8.27 15.58 -28.84
CA LEU A 495 7.25 15.72 -27.81
C LEU A 495 7.85 15.44 -26.43
N TYR A 496 7.43 16.18 -25.45
CA TYR A 496 7.80 16.03 -24.03
C TYR A 496 6.56 15.76 -23.20
N HIS A 497 6.65 14.78 -22.32
CA HIS A 497 5.65 14.50 -21.30
C HIS A 497 6.29 14.69 -19.92
N ILE A 498 5.75 15.62 -19.15
CA ILE A 498 6.19 15.88 -17.77
C ILE A 498 5.08 15.43 -16.84
N ASN A 499 5.41 14.66 -15.80
CA ASN A 499 4.43 14.14 -14.85
C ASN A 499 4.96 14.19 -13.43
N GLY A 500 4.09 14.53 -12.48
CA GLY A 500 4.35 14.35 -11.07
C GLY A 500 4.16 12.87 -10.67
N VAL A 501 5.03 12.35 -9.83
CA VAL A 501 4.91 11.02 -9.23
C VAL A 501 5.03 11.16 -7.72
N GLU A 502 4.05 10.65 -7.02
CA GLU A 502 3.90 10.84 -5.59
C GLU A 502 4.25 9.54 -4.85
N ALA A 503 5.13 9.65 -3.86
CA ALA A 503 5.61 8.50 -3.12
C ALA A 503 4.72 8.10 -1.94
N ALA A 504 3.92 9.03 -1.39
CA ALA A 504 3.30 8.86 -0.07
C ALA A 504 1.77 9.05 -0.03
N GLY A 505 1.08 9.02 -1.16
CA GLY A 505 -0.38 9.16 -1.22
C GLY A 505 -0.88 10.58 -0.94
N HIS A 506 -0.04 11.61 -1.16
CA HIS A 506 -0.46 12.99 -0.95
C HIS A 506 0.37 14.00 -1.77
N TRP A 507 -0.29 15.01 -2.33
CA TRP A 507 0.28 16.05 -3.21
C TRP A 507 1.40 16.91 -2.62
N GLN A 508 2.05 16.46 -1.57
CA GLN A 508 3.15 17.17 -0.91
C GLN A 508 4.51 16.50 -1.04
N ASN A 509 4.55 15.30 -1.61
CA ASN A 509 5.77 14.50 -1.73
C ASN A 509 5.94 14.00 -3.17
N LEU A 510 5.95 14.92 -4.12
CA LEU A 510 6.07 14.59 -5.52
C LEU A 510 7.51 14.77 -6.00
N MET A 511 7.94 13.89 -6.86
CA MET A 511 9.05 14.10 -7.78
C MET A 511 8.52 14.42 -9.18
N MET A 512 9.30 15.07 -10.01
CA MET A 512 8.96 15.33 -11.41
C MET A 512 9.72 14.39 -12.33
N THR A 513 8.98 13.80 -13.27
CA THR A 513 9.54 12.94 -14.33
C THR A 513 9.33 13.56 -15.71
N LEU A 514 10.20 13.20 -16.64
CA LEU A 514 10.12 13.61 -18.03
C LEU A 514 10.36 12.41 -18.95
N ARG A 515 9.50 12.28 -19.96
CA ARG A 515 9.67 11.36 -21.11
C ARG A 515 9.65 12.14 -22.40
N THR A 516 10.29 11.61 -23.44
CA THR A 516 10.31 12.21 -24.77
C THR A 516 9.86 11.21 -25.83
N SER A 517 9.28 11.73 -26.90
CA SER A 517 8.95 11.00 -28.11
C SER A 517 9.43 11.77 -29.32
N THR A 518 10.01 11.07 -30.30
CA THR A 518 10.46 11.63 -31.60
C THR A 518 9.68 11.05 -32.78
N ASP A 519 8.60 10.35 -32.50
CA ASP A 519 7.74 9.65 -33.46
C ASP A 519 6.26 10.01 -33.30
N ASN A 520 5.98 11.29 -33.05
CA ASN A 520 4.63 11.82 -32.83
C ASN A 520 3.84 11.14 -31.68
N GLY A 521 4.56 10.65 -30.67
CA GLY A 521 3.95 10.01 -29.52
C GLY A 521 3.53 8.56 -29.75
N GLN A 522 4.10 7.89 -30.76
CA GLN A 522 3.94 6.44 -30.93
C GLN A 522 4.70 5.67 -29.86
N THR A 523 5.97 6.02 -29.65
CA THR A 523 6.78 5.47 -28.56
C THR A 523 7.33 6.58 -27.67
N TRP A 524 7.65 6.22 -26.43
CA TRP A 524 8.16 7.15 -25.43
C TRP A 524 9.42 6.59 -24.77
N SER A 525 10.37 7.47 -24.49
CA SER A 525 11.55 7.11 -23.70
C SER A 525 11.15 6.63 -22.30
N LYS A 526 12.04 5.90 -21.63
CA LYS A 526 11.89 5.67 -20.19
C LYS A 526 11.79 7.01 -19.46
N PRO A 527 11.00 7.08 -18.37
CA PRO A 527 10.92 8.28 -17.55
C PRO A 527 12.28 8.58 -16.90
N ARG A 528 12.64 9.84 -16.87
CA ARG A 528 13.81 10.36 -16.18
C ARG A 528 13.35 11.33 -15.11
N MET A 529 13.89 11.23 -13.91
CA MET A 529 13.65 12.21 -12.85
C MET A 529 14.34 13.52 -13.21
N ILE A 530 13.60 14.61 -13.23
CA ILE A 530 14.08 15.97 -13.52
C ILE A 530 14.11 16.86 -12.29
N ALA A 531 13.36 16.50 -11.25
CA ALA A 531 13.41 17.04 -9.92
C ALA A 531 13.17 15.86 -8.96
N PRO A 532 14.26 15.24 -8.45
CA PRO A 532 14.19 13.99 -7.69
C PRO A 532 13.78 14.17 -6.23
N GLU A 533 13.82 15.39 -5.72
CA GLU A 533 13.38 15.68 -4.36
C GLU A 533 11.87 15.55 -4.26
N HIS A 534 11.41 14.76 -3.31
CA HIS A 534 9.98 14.62 -3.02
C HIS A 534 9.49 15.83 -2.24
N THR A 535 8.96 16.83 -2.96
CA THR A 535 8.48 18.09 -2.36
C THR A 535 7.09 18.46 -2.82
N LYS A 536 6.47 19.40 -2.09
CA LYS A 536 5.17 19.96 -2.45
C LYS A 536 5.20 20.90 -3.66
N ARG A 537 6.38 21.23 -4.19
CA ARG A 537 6.56 22.18 -5.31
C ARG A 537 6.65 21.48 -6.67
N HIS A 538 6.36 20.19 -6.74
CA HIS A 538 6.52 19.34 -7.92
C HIS A 538 5.19 18.77 -8.46
N GLN A 539 4.04 19.31 -8.05
CA GLN A 539 2.76 18.92 -8.65
C GLN A 539 2.62 19.60 -10.01
N VAL A 540 2.91 18.87 -11.06
CA VAL A 540 2.89 19.35 -12.45
C VAL A 540 1.50 19.84 -12.86
N ILE A 541 1.42 20.96 -13.54
CA ILE A 541 0.19 21.51 -14.10
C ILE A 541 0.27 21.49 -15.61
N ALA A 542 -0.85 21.18 -16.27
CA ALA A 542 -0.96 21.23 -17.72
C ALA A 542 -0.55 22.60 -18.26
N GLY A 543 0.21 22.64 -19.37
CA GLY A 543 0.58 23.88 -20.04
C GLY A 543 2.03 24.31 -19.84
N THR A 544 2.97 23.43 -20.14
CA THR A 544 4.37 23.83 -20.35
C THR A 544 4.46 24.81 -21.51
N SER A 545 5.18 25.91 -21.35
CA SER A 545 5.41 26.90 -22.39
C SER A 545 6.88 26.95 -22.80
N ILE A 546 7.11 27.41 -24.06
CA ILE A 546 8.45 27.68 -24.58
C ILE A 546 8.59 29.18 -24.76
N THR A 547 9.67 29.75 -24.22
CA THR A 547 10.00 31.16 -24.42
C THR A 547 10.62 31.38 -25.81
N LYS A 548 10.75 32.64 -26.22
CA LYS A 548 11.42 33.01 -27.48
C LYS A 548 12.91 32.59 -27.51
N GLU A 549 13.51 32.51 -26.33
CA GLU A 549 14.88 32.05 -26.10
C GLU A 549 15.00 30.51 -26.17
N GLY A 550 13.87 29.80 -26.27
CA GLY A 550 13.81 28.34 -26.28
C GLY A 550 13.84 27.69 -24.90
N TRP A 551 13.59 28.46 -23.85
CA TRP A 551 13.51 27.90 -22.50
C TRP A 551 12.15 27.24 -22.27
N PHE A 552 12.15 26.12 -21.58
CA PHE A 552 10.91 25.47 -21.14
C PHE A 552 10.54 26.03 -19.77
N VAL A 553 9.26 26.36 -19.60
CA VAL A 553 8.71 26.91 -18.36
C VAL A 553 7.53 26.05 -17.95
N GLN A 554 7.68 25.35 -16.83
CA GLN A 554 6.68 24.46 -16.26
C GLN A 554 6.15 25.04 -14.95
N ALA A 555 4.85 25.32 -14.90
CA ALA A 555 4.19 25.66 -13.65
C ALA A 555 3.84 24.39 -12.87
N CYS A 556 4.04 24.45 -11.55
CA CYS A 556 3.69 23.36 -10.61
C CYS A 556 2.97 23.95 -9.41
N ASP A 557 1.98 23.27 -8.87
CA ASP A 557 1.42 23.66 -7.60
C ASP A 557 2.41 23.39 -6.46
N ALA A 558 2.40 24.29 -5.46
CA ALA A 558 3.34 24.25 -4.35
C ALA A 558 2.66 23.83 -3.03
N GLY A 559 1.71 22.93 -3.11
CA GLY A 559 1.03 22.35 -1.96
C GLY A 559 -0.49 22.38 -2.05
N PRO A 560 -1.18 21.59 -1.23
CA PRO A 560 -2.63 21.43 -1.31
C PRO A 560 -3.36 22.73 -1.01
N GLY A 561 -4.36 23.03 -1.84
CA GLY A 561 -5.24 24.18 -1.67
C GLY A 561 -4.59 25.55 -1.96
N GLY A 562 -3.40 25.57 -2.58
CA GLY A 562 -2.76 26.80 -3.07
C GLY A 562 -2.28 27.79 -2.00
N ARG A 563 -2.14 27.35 -0.76
CA ARG A 563 -1.66 28.21 0.33
C ARG A 563 -0.24 28.70 0.11
N ASP A 564 0.57 27.87 -0.54
CA ASP A 564 1.98 28.14 -0.81
C ASP A 564 2.18 28.64 -2.25
N GLY A 565 1.11 28.90 -2.98
CA GLY A 565 1.11 29.35 -4.36
C GLY A 565 1.47 28.25 -5.36
N ALA A 566 1.88 28.65 -6.57
CA ALA A 566 2.44 27.78 -7.59
C ALA A 566 3.90 28.10 -7.83
N ALA A 567 4.71 27.05 -8.00
CA ALA A 567 6.12 27.13 -8.35
C ALA A 567 6.30 27.24 -9.88
N VAL A 568 7.47 27.71 -10.31
CA VAL A 568 7.87 27.72 -11.72
C VAL A 568 9.20 27.02 -11.85
N HIS A 569 9.23 25.94 -12.59
CA HIS A 569 10.46 25.24 -12.95
C HIS A 569 10.90 25.64 -14.36
N ILE A 570 12.17 25.95 -14.53
CA ILE A 570 12.72 26.47 -15.77
C ILE A 570 13.84 25.54 -16.26
N SER A 571 13.77 25.16 -17.53
CA SER A 571 14.86 24.49 -18.23
C SER A 571 15.36 25.36 -19.37
N LYS A 572 16.68 25.63 -19.40
CA LYS A 572 17.34 26.40 -20.47
C LYS A 572 18.04 25.53 -21.49
N ASP A 573 17.95 24.22 -21.36
CA ASP A 573 18.68 23.21 -22.13
C ASP A 573 17.76 22.11 -22.71
N LYS A 574 16.53 22.48 -23.05
CA LYS A 574 15.50 21.59 -23.61
C LYS A 574 15.15 20.42 -22.66
N GLY A 575 14.93 20.71 -21.41
CA GLY A 575 14.48 19.73 -20.43
C GLY A 575 15.58 18.84 -19.85
N LYS A 576 16.88 19.07 -20.16
CA LYS A 576 17.97 18.27 -19.57
C LYS A 576 18.15 18.57 -18.09
N THR A 577 18.21 19.84 -17.73
CA THR A 577 18.27 20.31 -16.35
C THR A 577 17.13 21.28 -16.05
N TRP A 578 16.69 21.29 -14.82
CA TRP A 578 15.59 22.12 -14.36
C TRP A 578 15.98 22.82 -13.06
N THR A 579 15.48 24.03 -12.89
CA THR A 579 15.68 24.83 -11.69
C THR A 579 14.35 25.43 -11.24
N ASP A 580 14.11 25.40 -9.92
CA ASP A 580 13.10 26.23 -9.26
C ASP A 580 13.82 27.44 -8.65
N PRO A 581 13.70 28.64 -9.21
CA PRO A 581 14.47 29.81 -8.72
C PRO A 581 14.08 30.26 -7.32
N TRP A 582 12.99 29.72 -6.77
CA TRP A 582 12.47 30.09 -5.45
C TRP A 582 12.58 28.96 -4.42
N ASP A 583 13.18 27.86 -4.78
CA ASP A 583 13.32 26.74 -3.85
C ASP A 583 14.14 27.13 -2.62
N GLY A 584 13.60 26.82 -1.44
CA GLY A 584 14.21 27.18 -0.15
C GLY A 584 14.05 28.63 0.28
N ALA A 585 13.48 29.51 -0.52
CA ALA A 585 13.18 30.88 -0.13
C ALA A 585 11.91 30.95 0.75
N PRO A 586 11.79 31.95 1.64
CA PRO A 586 10.55 32.19 2.37
C PRO A 586 9.37 32.44 1.41
N LEU A 587 8.19 31.98 1.80
CA LEU A 587 6.97 32.25 1.04
C LEU A 587 6.74 33.76 0.94
N PRO A 588 6.39 34.28 -0.26
CA PRO A 588 6.14 35.71 -0.44
C PRO A 588 4.83 36.12 0.24
N ASP A 589 4.75 37.40 0.63
CA ASP A 589 3.48 38.03 0.96
C ASP A 589 2.71 38.33 -0.33
N PHE A 590 1.75 37.48 -0.66
CA PHE A 590 0.94 37.63 -1.87
C PHE A 590 0.06 38.89 -1.92
N LYS A 591 -0.06 39.64 -0.80
CA LYS A 591 -0.86 40.86 -0.73
C LYS A 591 -0.29 42.01 -1.55
N GLU A 592 1.03 42.09 -1.64
CA GLU A 592 1.72 43.17 -2.35
C GLU A 592 1.99 42.91 -3.83
N GLY A 593 1.72 41.69 -4.32
CA GLY A 593 1.80 41.33 -5.75
C GLY A 593 3.22 41.19 -6.30
N ARG A 594 4.27 41.22 -5.48
CA ARG A 594 5.66 40.97 -5.86
C ARG A 594 6.10 39.61 -5.35
N THR A 595 5.79 38.59 -6.09
CA THR A 595 5.95 37.19 -5.62
C THR A 595 7.16 36.47 -6.22
N GLY A 596 8.01 37.18 -6.97
CA GLY A 596 9.14 36.54 -7.67
C GLY A 596 8.66 35.46 -8.62
N THR A 597 9.24 34.25 -8.52
CA THR A 597 8.84 33.07 -9.29
C THR A 597 7.79 32.20 -8.61
N THR A 598 7.26 32.61 -7.44
CA THR A 598 6.13 31.95 -6.80
C THR A 598 4.85 32.71 -7.15
N ILE A 599 3.92 32.02 -7.79
CA ILE A 599 2.68 32.61 -8.33
C ILE A 599 1.58 32.47 -7.28
N ALA A 600 0.81 33.54 -7.08
CA ALA A 600 -0.35 33.48 -6.19
C ALA A 600 -1.43 32.55 -6.76
N GLY A 601 -1.96 31.63 -5.92
CA GLY A 601 -2.96 30.65 -6.30
C GLY A 601 -2.37 29.34 -6.83
N ILE A 602 -3.24 28.47 -7.32
CA ILE A 602 -2.88 27.14 -7.88
C ILE A 602 -3.24 27.07 -9.37
N HIS A 603 -2.79 26.00 -10.03
CA HIS A 603 -3.06 25.74 -11.46
C HIS A 603 -2.64 26.92 -12.35
N ALA A 604 -1.43 27.40 -12.12
CA ALA A 604 -0.94 28.57 -12.82
C ALA A 604 -0.66 28.28 -14.30
N GLY A 605 -1.18 29.14 -15.17
CA GLY A 605 -0.74 29.26 -16.56
C GLY A 605 0.37 30.31 -16.69
N VAL A 606 1.40 30.02 -17.48
CA VAL A 606 2.53 30.93 -17.72
C VAL A 606 2.71 31.17 -19.21
N VAL A 607 2.80 32.42 -19.62
CA VAL A 607 3.05 32.79 -21.02
C VAL A 607 4.10 33.90 -21.12
N GLN A 608 4.87 33.92 -22.21
CA GLN A 608 5.77 35.02 -22.49
C GLN A 608 5.06 36.14 -23.28
N LEU A 609 5.19 37.36 -22.79
CA LEU A 609 4.67 38.54 -23.45
C LEU A 609 5.56 38.97 -24.64
N LYS A 610 5.07 39.87 -25.48
CA LYS A 610 5.81 40.40 -26.62
C LYS A 610 7.15 41.08 -26.25
N ASP A 611 7.17 41.68 -25.05
CA ASP A 611 8.35 42.39 -24.50
C ASP A 611 9.34 41.46 -23.77
N GLY A 612 9.12 40.13 -23.82
CA GLY A 612 9.99 39.12 -23.22
C GLY A 612 9.68 38.77 -21.77
N ARG A 613 8.87 39.54 -21.08
CA ARG A 613 8.46 39.23 -19.68
C ARG A 613 7.56 38.01 -19.64
N LEU A 614 7.64 37.24 -18.56
CA LEU A 614 6.69 36.16 -18.28
C LEU A 614 5.49 36.73 -17.51
N MET A 615 4.29 36.35 -17.94
CA MET A 615 3.04 36.61 -17.23
C MET A 615 2.48 35.29 -16.73
N ALA A 616 2.08 35.26 -15.49
CA ALA A 616 1.46 34.10 -14.88
C ALA A 616 0.12 34.45 -14.24
N LEU A 617 -0.83 33.51 -14.33
CA LEU A 617 -2.15 33.62 -13.72
C LEU A 617 -2.47 32.32 -12.98
N GLY A 618 -2.68 32.40 -11.69
CA GLY A 618 -3.07 31.28 -10.84
C GLY A 618 -4.55 31.35 -10.44
N ARG A 619 -5.17 30.18 -10.24
CA ARG A 619 -6.51 30.07 -9.66
C ARG A 619 -6.44 30.34 -8.17
N ASN A 620 -7.23 31.29 -7.67
CA ASN A 620 -7.25 31.61 -6.25
C ASN A 620 -8.27 30.77 -5.48
N ASN A 621 -7.80 29.82 -4.68
CA ASN A 621 -8.64 29.00 -3.81
C ASN A 621 -8.50 29.31 -2.31
N SER A 622 -7.49 30.04 -1.89
CA SER A 622 -7.09 30.04 -0.47
C SER A 622 -6.49 31.35 0.05
N ILE A 623 -6.34 32.37 -0.78
CA ILE A 623 -5.87 33.67 -0.33
C ILE A 623 -7.07 34.41 0.22
N ARG A 624 -7.13 34.51 1.56
CA ARG A 624 -8.34 34.91 2.31
C ARG A 624 -8.86 36.33 2.04
N ASP A 625 -8.07 37.23 1.54
CA ASP A 625 -8.41 38.65 1.44
C ASP A 625 -8.77 39.12 0.02
N LEU A 626 -8.98 38.18 -0.92
CA LEU A 626 -9.50 38.52 -2.22
C LEU A 626 -11.03 38.40 -2.19
N SER A 627 -11.71 39.51 -2.44
CA SER A 627 -13.18 39.56 -2.51
C SER A 627 -13.69 38.64 -3.64
N LEU A 628 -14.94 38.14 -3.50
CA LEU A 628 -15.62 37.33 -4.53
C LEU A 628 -15.68 37.98 -5.91
N ILE A 629 -15.57 39.32 -5.98
CA ILE A 629 -15.52 40.10 -7.24
C ILE A 629 -14.22 39.82 -8.01
N HIS A 630 -13.14 39.42 -7.33
CA HIS A 630 -11.87 39.08 -7.95
C HIS A 630 -11.80 37.61 -8.45
N ILE A 631 -12.77 36.76 -8.11
CA ILE A 631 -12.88 35.39 -8.60
C ILE A 631 -13.41 35.36 -10.04
N SER A 632 -14.22 36.33 -10.44
CA SER A 632 -14.81 36.44 -11.78
C SER A 632 -13.96 37.22 -12.78
N GLU A 633 -12.95 37.95 -12.32
CA GLU A 633 -11.98 38.63 -13.19
C GLU A 633 -10.57 38.09 -12.97
N PRO A 634 -9.84 37.69 -14.02
CA PRO A 634 -8.45 37.24 -13.93
C PRO A 634 -7.51 38.43 -13.73
N THR A 635 -7.60 39.12 -12.59
CA THR A 635 -7.05 40.48 -12.43
C THR A 635 -5.80 40.61 -11.60
N ARG A 636 -5.18 39.55 -11.05
CA ARG A 636 -3.83 39.69 -10.49
C ARG A 636 -2.79 39.08 -11.42
N ARG A 637 -2.22 39.96 -12.23
CA ARG A 637 -1.00 39.72 -12.99
C ARG A 637 0.18 39.72 -12.03
N SER A 638 0.77 38.57 -11.74
CA SER A 638 2.11 38.53 -11.18
C SER A 638 3.11 38.54 -12.32
N TYR A 639 4.02 39.52 -12.30
CA TYR A 639 5.09 39.60 -13.29
C TYR A 639 6.30 38.86 -12.69
N ILE A 640 6.83 37.92 -13.42
CA ILE A 640 8.12 37.30 -13.11
C ILE A 640 9.16 38.23 -13.76
N SER A 641 9.88 39.00 -12.95
CA SER A 641 11.05 39.75 -13.40
C SER A 641 12.30 38.93 -13.11
N TYR A 642 13.18 38.83 -14.09
CA TYR A 642 14.50 38.24 -13.95
C TYR A 642 15.49 39.28 -13.40
#